data_0cdc57cb4c7fa0ad35be55adde3178b9
#
_entry.id   0cdc57cb4c7fa0ad35be55adde3178b9
#
_cell.length_a   1.000
_cell.length_b   1.000
_cell.length_c   1.000
_cell.angle_alpha   90.00
_cell.angle_beta   90.00
_cell.angle_gamma   90.00
#
_symmetry.space_group_name_H-M   'P 1'
#
loop_
_entity.id
_entity.type
_entity.pdbx_description
1 polymer ?
#
loop_
_entity_poly.entity_id
_entity_poly.type
_entity_poly.pdbx_seq_one_letter_code
_entity_poly.pdbx_strand_id
1 'polypeptide(L)'
;MNRFKIFSKALLLLLVTLLTFAVTGCSDDETEGWDTTYGYVQFKLNKKVSSRASRAVAIDKLEKLDDAKKIKVVMEHNGTTVSQTLVLNSYNAENAEYGLRSEKLQLAAGTYTVIGFYLYDAVDEELLASSAGETFTVTGGGLKVQNLSVATVERGKVKFNLVKEWEKTRAGGAEYLFSNISLVDISVTNLFTRETVTFPQMKVKYKEVSKEHQNPDNANDKYMEMGTAYCDSTVWLPAGTYQVTSYTTYGKTGAVKTKYETQPVKGEAFVVEDNQLNDSARVPILLSKTKEYIKDYEALKAIWESLQGKEWSFYGDATFKGANWNFNKELDMWGDQPGVTLNSNGRVIGLVIAGFGAKGIVPDAIGQLTELQVLNLGSHDEKIGANIFNNYDASSLTAAKKTSMRHDYESKFLKYDPRANMSKMIVESYNSDPKVAPKNRIKKDSRISLKDAQIGTLTNRISGVSKAIYRLTKLQQFYIGNSSITSDEVCAKFYNADDPVYGKFAAEFTEDAWDKMTTLTDIELYNCPKISRIPDFYYNLPALQAMNLARCKGISANQLRSDWTRLAEEKTGKTLQILYMSYNNLEEFPESSALSKMVNLGLLDLAYNNIKKLHPFGSGIALSSLYLNNNQIEEIPANLCGFTDDVESLTFAHNKLKKIPNIFDASSVREMGSVDFSYNEITGVDTSHGTYKGINAASVTLSNNKIEKFPSELFTAGSPITTLDLSGNQMRTIPKGSITGKKAYLLQVIDFRFNKLTSLSDDFRSTTLPYITNMDLSYNCFTEVPTQPLNSAVLRAFAINHQRDAKTDQRCLRTWPAGITTCPSLIQFQIGSNDIRKVEETLTSHLYILNIADNPNISIDVTSVCPYIKAGLYMLFYDKNQDIRGCDALDLEN
;
A
#
# COMPACT_ATOMS: atom_id res chain seq x y z
N MET A 1 6.87 -28.57 -5.32
CA MET A 1 7.04 -28.13 -6.73
C MET A 1 5.89 -27.28 -7.32
N ASN A 2 4.78 -27.10 -6.63
CA ASN A 2 3.63 -26.30 -7.15
C ASN A 2 3.52 -24.84 -6.63
N ARG A 3 4.38 -24.41 -5.69
CA ARG A 3 4.36 -23.02 -5.16
C ARG A 3 5.23 -22.02 -5.93
N PHE A 4 6.13 -22.50 -6.78
CA PHE A 4 7.00 -21.62 -7.60
C PHE A 4 6.31 -21.01 -8.85
N LYS A 5 5.14 -21.53 -9.25
CA LYS A 5 4.42 -21.04 -10.44
C LYS A 5 3.51 -19.81 -10.19
N ILE A 6 3.25 -19.44 -8.94
CA ILE A 6 2.39 -18.31 -8.61
C ILE A 6 3.21 -17.00 -8.50
N PHE A 7 4.47 -17.07 -8.10
CA PHE A 7 5.35 -15.90 -7.99
C PHE A 7 5.80 -15.32 -9.35
N SER A 8 5.88 -16.15 -10.39
CA SER A 8 6.31 -15.67 -11.72
C SER A 8 5.22 -14.88 -12.47
N LYS A 9 3.93 -15.11 -12.15
CA LYS A 9 2.82 -14.36 -12.79
C LYS A 9 2.57 -12.99 -12.19
N ALA A 10 2.87 -12.78 -10.91
CA ALA A 10 2.75 -11.48 -10.26
C ALA A 10 3.89 -10.52 -10.65
N LEU A 11 5.09 -11.05 -10.90
CA LEU A 11 6.23 -10.25 -11.35
C LEU A 11 6.10 -9.83 -12.82
N LEU A 12 5.41 -10.62 -13.65
CA LEU A 12 5.17 -10.29 -15.06
C LEU A 12 4.11 -9.18 -15.21
N LEU A 13 3.14 -9.09 -14.31
CA LEU A 13 2.13 -8.01 -14.33
C LEU A 13 2.69 -6.65 -13.88
N LEU A 14 3.72 -6.64 -13.02
CA LEU A 14 4.36 -5.39 -12.57
C LEU A 14 5.35 -4.83 -13.60
N LEU A 15 5.87 -5.65 -14.51
CA LEU A 15 6.78 -5.19 -15.57
C LEU A 15 6.04 -4.58 -16.78
N VAL A 16 4.77 -4.90 -16.97
CA VAL A 16 3.98 -4.38 -18.10
C VAL A 16 3.48 -2.95 -17.85
N THR A 17 3.40 -2.49 -16.62
CA THR A 17 2.96 -1.12 -16.28
C THR A 17 4.09 -0.07 -16.23
N LEU A 18 5.35 -0.47 -16.41
CA LEU A 18 6.53 0.43 -16.32
C LEU A 18 7.25 0.65 -17.66
N LEU A 19 6.70 0.16 -18.78
CA LEU A 19 7.35 0.21 -20.12
C LEU A 19 6.58 1.06 -21.13
N THR A 20 5.88 2.12 -20.71
CA THR A 20 5.22 3.07 -21.62
C THR A 20 5.89 4.44 -21.72
N PHE A 21 7.21 4.53 -21.55
CA PHE A 21 7.94 5.74 -21.98
C PHE A 21 9.27 5.40 -22.62
N ALA A 22 9.41 5.94 -23.84
CA ALA A 22 10.60 6.07 -24.65
C ALA A 22 11.00 4.86 -25.52
N VAL A 23 10.56 4.88 -26.80
CA VAL A 23 11.47 4.57 -27.91
C VAL A 23 11.18 5.52 -29.08
N THR A 24 12.00 6.53 -29.26
CA THR A 24 12.27 7.13 -30.57
C THR A 24 13.58 6.53 -31.06
N GLY A 25 13.57 5.96 -32.25
CA GLY A 25 14.81 5.57 -32.93
C GLY A 25 14.60 4.43 -33.90
N CYS A 26 14.66 4.78 -35.20
CA CYS A 26 14.72 3.87 -36.31
C CYS A 26 15.98 3.02 -36.30
N SER A 27 15.86 1.74 -36.69
CA SER A 27 16.68 1.10 -37.71
C SER A 27 16.12 -0.26 -38.09
N ASP A 28 16.07 -0.53 -39.36
CA ASP A 28 15.75 -1.82 -39.95
C ASP A 28 16.79 -2.86 -39.54
N ASP A 29 16.35 -4.04 -39.12
CA ASP A 29 16.82 -5.33 -39.58
C ASP A 29 15.96 -6.49 -39.04
N GLU A 30 15.76 -7.46 -39.92
CA GLU A 30 14.88 -8.62 -39.77
C GLU A 30 15.45 -9.65 -38.79
N THR A 31 14.66 -10.30 -37.98
CA THR A 31 14.21 -11.71 -38.02
C THR A 31 13.76 -12.26 -36.68
N GLU A 32 12.61 -12.97 -36.73
CA GLU A 32 12.12 -14.08 -35.91
C GLU A 32 11.50 -13.79 -34.53
N GLY A 33 10.19 -14.06 -34.44
CA GLY A 33 9.43 -14.22 -33.22
C GLY A 33 8.24 -13.29 -33.08
N TRP A 34 7.32 -13.24 -34.06
CA TRP A 34 6.10 -12.44 -33.98
C TRP A 34 5.22 -12.91 -32.80
N ASP A 35 5.07 -12.04 -31.81
CA ASP A 35 4.04 -12.21 -30.77
C ASP A 35 2.66 -12.06 -31.45
N THR A 36 2.00 -13.19 -31.69
CA THR A 36 0.68 -13.24 -32.35
C THR A 36 -0.46 -12.74 -31.48
N THR A 37 -0.21 -12.29 -30.26
CA THR A 37 -1.24 -11.79 -29.36
C THR A 37 -1.57 -10.32 -29.59
N TYR A 38 -0.69 -9.55 -30.23
CA TYR A 38 -0.88 -8.12 -30.50
C TYR A 38 -0.65 -7.80 -31.99
N GLY A 39 -1.39 -6.80 -32.47
CA GLY A 39 -1.22 -6.21 -33.80
C GLY A 39 -1.33 -4.69 -33.71
N TYR A 40 -1.27 -4.05 -34.87
CA TYR A 40 -1.33 -2.59 -34.95
C TYR A 40 -2.55 -2.14 -35.76
N VAL A 41 -3.14 -1.02 -35.34
CA VAL A 41 -4.13 -0.27 -36.11
C VAL A 41 -3.64 1.14 -36.38
N GLN A 42 -3.99 1.70 -37.51
CA GLN A 42 -3.77 3.09 -37.88
C GLN A 42 -5.06 3.65 -38.45
N PHE A 43 -5.53 4.77 -37.93
CA PHE A 43 -6.76 5.40 -38.39
C PHE A 43 -6.49 6.42 -39.49
N LYS A 44 -7.33 6.39 -40.53
CA LYS A 44 -7.23 7.24 -41.72
C LYS A 44 -8.54 7.99 -41.90
N LEU A 45 -8.49 9.30 -42.10
CA LEU A 45 -9.66 10.13 -42.25
C LEU A 45 -10.08 10.21 -43.73
N ASN A 46 -11.34 9.84 -44.03
CA ASN A 46 -11.94 9.87 -45.33
C ASN A 46 -13.13 10.84 -45.36
N LYS A 47 -13.33 11.46 -46.54
CA LYS A 47 -14.51 12.28 -46.83
C LYS A 47 -15.71 11.40 -47.08
N LYS A 48 -16.81 11.58 -46.34
CA LYS A 48 -18.08 10.96 -46.69
C LYS A 48 -18.81 11.86 -47.69
N VAL A 49 -18.89 11.46 -48.91
CA VAL A 49 -19.65 12.18 -49.93
C VAL A 49 -21.12 11.89 -49.71
N SER A 50 -21.87 12.87 -49.20
CA SER A 50 -23.33 12.80 -49.11
C SER A 50 -23.95 12.92 -50.51
N SER A 51 -24.80 11.95 -50.88
CA SER A 51 -25.50 11.92 -52.20
C SER A 51 -26.59 12.97 -52.36
N ARG A 52 -26.73 13.93 -51.44
CA ARG A 52 -27.75 15.01 -51.47
C ARG A 52 -27.21 16.36 -50.98
N ALA A 53 -26.06 16.76 -51.39
CA ALA A 53 -25.59 18.12 -51.15
C ALA A 53 -25.69 18.93 -52.44
N SER A 54 -26.68 19.83 -52.50
CA SER A 54 -26.71 20.89 -53.48
C SER A 54 -25.57 21.88 -53.20
N ARG A 55 -24.67 21.95 -54.18
CA ARG A 55 -23.74 23.01 -54.55
C ARG A 55 -23.37 24.12 -53.54
N ALA A 56 -22.10 24.28 -53.36
CA ALA A 56 -21.34 25.54 -53.16
C ALA A 56 -20.89 25.96 -51.76
N VAL A 57 -21.23 25.30 -50.67
CA VAL A 57 -20.78 25.76 -49.30
C VAL A 57 -19.72 24.85 -48.71
N ALA A 58 -19.32 23.76 -49.41
CA ALA A 58 -18.49 22.71 -48.84
C ALA A 58 -16.98 23.03 -48.74
N ILE A 59 -16.48 24.05 -49.43
CA ILE A 59 -15.04 24.30 -49.57
C ILE A 59 -14.44 25.02 -48.35
N ASP A 60 -15.14 26.00 -47.83
CA ASP A 60 -14.61 26.81 -46.70
C ASP A 60 -14.54 26.07 -45.37
N LYS A 61 -15.23 24.94 -45.18
CA LYS A 61 -15.22 24.15 -43.94
C LYS A 61 -14.17 23.06 -43.90
N LEU A 62 -13.52 22.77 -45.01
CA LEU A 62 -12.40 21.79 -45.07
C LEU A 62 -11.11 22.36 -44.50
N GLU A 63 -10.90 23.69 -44.50
CA GLU A 63 -9.71 24.31 -43.99
C GLU A 63 -9.50 24.06 -42.48
N LYS A 64 -10.57 23.87 -41.71
CA LYS A 64 -10.47 23.60 -40.26
C LYS A 64 -9.93 22.19 -39.94
N LEU A 65 -10.01 21.24 -40.86
CA LEU A 65 -9.43 19.89 -40.65
C LEU A 65 -7.91 19.89 -40.83
N ASP A 66 -7.36 20.84 -41.57
CA ASP A 66 -5.90 21.01 -41.68
C ASP A 66 -5.25 21.39 -40.34
N ASP A 67 -6.02 21.95 -39.41
CA ASP A 67 -5.61 22.26 -38.05
C ASP A 67 -5.64 21.04 -37.12
N ALA A 68 -6.24 19.91 -37.52
CA ALA A 68 -6.29 18.71 -36.70
C ALA A 68 -4.90 18.09 -36.52
N LYS A 69 -4.47 17.99 -35.28
CA LYS A 69 -3.17 17.42 -34.87
C LYS A 69 -3.30 16.14 -34.07
N LYS A 70 -4.44 15.90 -33.45
CA LYS A 70 -4.70 14.73 -32.62
C LYS A 70 -6.07 14.16 -32.91
N ILE A 71 -6.21 12.84 -32.77
CA ILE A 71 -7.47 12.12 -32.82
C ILE A 71 -7.63 11.28 -31.55
N LYS A 72 -8.74 11.43 -30.86
CA LYS A 72 -9.16 10.50 -29.82
C LYS A 72 -10.17 9.53 -30.41
N VAL A 73 -9.86 8.23 -30.36
CA VAL A 73 -10.77 7.18 -30.85
C VAL A 73 -11.30 6.39 -29.64
N VAL A 74 -12.61 6.21 -29.61
CA VAL A 74 -13.32 5.42 -28.60
C VAL A 74 -13.83 4.14 -29.28
N MET A 75 -13.42 2.99 -28.76
CA MET A 75 -13.68 1.67 -29.36
C MET A 75 -14.23 0.72 -28.31
N GLU A 76 -15.00 -0.26 -28.76
CA GLU A 76 -15.46 -1.36 -27.92
C GLU A 76 -14.81 -2.68 -28.36
N HIS A 77 -14.34 -3.47 -27.42
CA HIS A 77 -13.79 -4.81 -27.61
C HIS A 77 -14.27 -5.73 -26.47
N ASN A 78 -14.95 -6.81 -26.81
CA ASN A 78 -15.48 -7.78 -25.86
C ASN A 78 -16.27 -7.14 -24.69
N GLY A 79 -17.12 -6.15 -25.01
CA GLY A 79 -17.93 -5.44 -24.02
C GLY A 79 -17.14 -4.41 -23.15
N THR A 80 -15.86 -4.22 -23.45
CA THR A 80 -15.02 -3.22 -22.77
C THR A 80 -14.73 -2.05 -23.69
N THR A 81 -14.93 -0.83 -23.20
CA THR A 81 -14.61 0.40 -23.93
C THR A 81 -13.15 0.79 -23.75
N VAL A 82 -12.45 0.99 -24.87
CA VAL A 82 -11.07 1.47 -24.94
C VAL A 82 -11.05 2.83 -25.60
N SER A 83 -10.37 3.81 -25.00
CA SER A 83 -10.21 5.16 -25.54
C SER A 83 -8.73 5.51 -25.64
N GLN A 84 -8.30 5.96 -26.82
CA GLN A 84 -6.90 6.35 -27.07
C GLN A 84 -6.83 7.66 -27.85
N THR A 85 -5.88 8.52 -27.47
CA THR A 85 -5.58 9.77 -28.18
C THR A 85 -4.26 9.58 -28.91
N LEU A 86 -4.28 9.80 -30.22
CA LEU A 86 -3.18 9.56 -31.14
C LEU A 86 -2.82 10.84 -31.89
N VAL A 87 -1.56 11.01 -32.23
CA VAL A 87 -1.10 12.10 -33.09
C VAL A 87 -1.54 11.86 -34.52
N LEU A 88 -2.00 12.92 -35.23
CA LEU A 88 -2.30 12.89 -36.64
C LEU A 88 -1.11 13.42 -37.46
N ASN A 89 -0.72 12.64 -38.47
CA ASN A 89 0.34 13.01 -39.40
C ASN A 89 -0.25 13.22 -40.80
N SER A 90 0.26 14.24 -41.47
CA SER A 90 -0.11 14.52 -42.87
C SER A 90 0.57 13.54 -43.82
N TYR A 91 -0.10 13.13 -44.85
CA TYR A 91 0.46 12.33 -45.96
C TYR A 91 -0.18 12.74 -47.30
N ASN A 92 0.45 12.39 -48.43
CA ASN A 92 -0.11 12.64 -49.77
C ASN A 92 -1.35 11.79 -49.98
N ALA A 93 -2.51 12.45 -50.01
CA ALA A 93 -3.82 11.79 -50.08
C ALA A 93 -4.23 11.54 -51.55
N GLU A 94 -4.87 10.42 -51.78
CA GLU A 94 -5.52 10.09 -53.04
C GLU A 94 -7.05 10.09 -52.89
N ASN A 95 -7.76 10.67 -53.86
CA ASN A 95 -9.24 10.72 -53.95
C ASN A 95 -9.97 11.30 -52.73
N ALA A 96 -10.85 10.53 -52.09
CA ALA A 96 -11.74 11.00 -51.02
C ALA A 96 -11.10 11.15 -49.60
N GLU A 97 -9.77 11.16 -49.54
CA GLU A 97 -9.04 11.24 -48.27
C GLU A 97 -8.77 12.68 -47.86
N TYR A 98 -8.63 12.91 -46.54
CA TYR A 98 -8.24 14.23 -45.99
C TYR A 98 -6.70 14.40 -45.87
N GLY A 99 -5.93 13.38 -46.24
CA GLY A 99 -4.46 13.42 -46.08
C GLY A 99 -3.98 13.35 -44.65
N LEU A 100 -4.81 12.89 -43.70
CA LEU A 100 -4.50 12.73 -42.30
C LEU A 100 -4.56 11.26 -41.86
N ARG A 101 -3.53 10.81 -41.18
CA ARG A 101 -3.41 9.46 -40.62
C ARG A 101 -2.84 9.48 -39.24
N SER A 102 -3.40 8.66 -38.33
CA SER A 102 -2.87 8.55 -36.97
C SER A 102 -1.50 7.87 -36.94
N GLU A 103 -0.80 8.02 -35.86
CA GLU A 103 0.26 7.09 -35.48
C GLU A 103 -0.29 5.67 -35.29
N LYS A 104 0.60 4.67 -35.25
CA LYS A 104 0.22 3.26 -35.08
C LYS A 104 -0.15 3.02 -33.59
N LEU A 105 -1.30 2.41 -33.38
CA LEU A 105 -1.77 1.98 -32.05
C LEU A 105 -1.64 0.46 -31.94
N GLN A 106 -0.96 -0.01 -30.92
CA GLN A 106 -0.88 -1.45 -30.62
C GLN A 106 -2.12 -1.89 -29.84
N LEU A 107 -2.79 -2.93 -30.32
CA LEU A 107 -3.98 -3.51 -29.69
C LEU A 107 -3.86 -5.05 -29.66
N ALA A 108 -4.55 -5.67 -28.70
CA ALA A 108 -4.69 -7.12 -28.67
C ALA A 108 -5.38 -7.62 -29.96
N ALA A 109 -5.00 -8.80 -30.45
CA ALA A 109 -5.66 -9.40 -31.59
C ALA A 109 -7.14 -9.65 -31.29
N GLY A 110 -8.02 -9.22 -32.18
CA GLY A 110 -9.47 -9.32 -32.03
C GLY A 110 -10.25 -8.30 -32.81
N THR A 111 -11.57 -8.32 -32.67
CA THR A 111 -12.46 -7.40 -33.40
C THR A 111 -12.85 -6.22 -32.49
N TYR A 112 -12.76 -5.03 -33.04
CA TYR A 112 -13.05 -3.76 -32.41
C TYR A 112 -14.15 -3.03 -33.17
N THR A 113 -15.05 -2.36 -32.46
CA THR A 113 -16.04 -1.45 -33.03
C THR A 113 -15.70 -0.02 -32.61
N VAL A 114 -15.51 0.89 -33.57
CA VAL A 114 -15.32 2.30 -33.27
C VAL A 114 -16.68 2.91 -32.92
N ILE A 115 -16.84 3.37 -31.68
CA ILE A 115 -18.08 3.97 -31.19
C ILE A 115 -18.12 5.45 -31.56
N GLY A 116 -16.98 6.12 -31.54
CA GLY A 116 -16.84 7.52 -31.91
C GLY A 116 -15.40 7.99 -31.93
N PHE A 117 -15.17 9.17 -32.48
CA PHE A 117 -13.87 9.82 -32.46
C PHE A 117 -14.00 11.35 -32.36
N TYR A 118 -12.93 11.98 -31.89
CA TYR A 118 -12.81 13.41 -31.67
C TYR A 118 -11.50 13.91 -32.28
N LEU A 119 -11.55 15.05 -32.94
CA LEU A 119 -10.37 15.71 -33.52
C LEU A 119 -10.01 16.95 -32.69
N TYR A 120 -8.73 17.12 -32.42
CA TYR A 120 -8.19 18.25 -31.68
C TYR A 120 -7.07 18.95 -32.46
N ASP A 121 -6.92 20.24 -32.21
CA ASP A 121 -5.80 21.01 -32.71
C ASP A 121 -4.52 20.83 -31.87
N ALA A 122 -3.50 21.67 -32.08
CA ALA A 122 -2.23 21.62 -31.38
C ALA A 122 -2.31 22.04 -29.91
N VAL A 123 -3.35 22.79 -29.50
CA VAL A 123 -3.57 23.28 -28.13
C VAL A 123 -4.67 22.51 -27.42
N ASP A 124 -5.07 21.37 -27.96
CA ASP A 124 -6.11 20.49 -27.44
C ASP A 124 -7.55 21.10 -27.48
N GLU A 125 -7.80 22.07 -28.35
CA GLU A 125 -9.15 22.52 -28.65
C GLU A 125 -9.86 21.51 -29.57
N GLU A 126 -11.07 21.09 -29.21
CA GLU A 126 -11.84 20.13 -29.99
C GLU A 126 -12.39 20.77 -31.25
N LEU A 127 -11.95 20.23 -32.41
CA LEU A 127 -12.39 20.70 -33.71
C LEU A 127 -13.66 20.00 -34.19
N LEU A 128 -13.77 18.67 -33.90
CA LEU A 128 -14.84 17.83 -34.41
C LEU A 128 -15.07 16.64 -33.48
N ALA A 129 -16.32 16.30 -33.23
CA ALA A 129 -16.72 15.00 -32.68
C ALA A 129 -17.61 14.28 -33.71
N SER A 130 -17.41 13.00 -33.90
CA SER A 130 -18.21 12.19 -34.83
C SER A 130 -18.52 10.84 -34.21
N SER A 131 -19.74 10.36 -34.38
CA SER A 131 -20.06 8.96 -34.11
C SER A 131 -19.55 8.08 -35.24
N ALA A 132 -19.18 6.86 -34.92
CA ALA A 132 -18.76 5.86 -35.89
C ALA A 132 -19.40 4.52 -35.48
N GLY A 133 -19.50 3.60 -36.40
CA GLY A 133 -20.05 2.26 -36.20
C GLY A 133 -19.19 1.21 -36.92
N GLU A 134 -18.03 1.66 -37.41
CA GLU A 134 -17.16 0.80 -38.22
C GLU A 134 -16.47 -0.22 -37.31
N THR A 135 -16.50 -1.47 -37.77
CA THR A 135 -15.75 -2.58 -37.15
C THR A 135 -14.48 -2.91 -37.90
N PHE A 136 -13.44 -3.28 -37.15
CA PHE A 136 -12.19 -3.76 -37.73
C PHE A 136 -11.60 -4.88 -36.89
N THR A 137 -10.79 -5.73 -37.55
CA THR A 137 -10.10 -6.81 -36.84
C THR A 137 -8.60 -6.56 -36.86
N VAL A 138 -8.00 -6.65 -35.69
CA VAL A 138 -6.55 -6.64 -35.49
C VAL A 138 -6.06 -8.06 -35.49
N THR A 139 -5.14 -8.37 -36.41
CA THR A 139 -4.46 -9.67 -36.46
C THR A 139 -3.10 -9.59 -35.80
N GLY A 140 -2.71 -10.64 -35.10
CA GLY A 140 -1.40 -10.68 -34.42
C GLY A 140 -0.26 -10.47 -35.43
N GLY A 141 0.67 -9.58 -35.10
CA GLY A 141 1.78 -9.16 -35.95
C GLY A 141 1.42 -8.31 -37.18
N GLY A 142 0.11 -8.07 -37.45
CA GLY A 142 -0.35 -7.32 -38.61
C GLY A 142 -0.58 -5.84 -38.36
N LEU A 143 -0.60 -5.04 -39.45
CA LEU A 143 -1.04 -3.64 -39.41
C LEU A 143 -2.39 -3.51 -40.14
N LYS A 144 -3.42 -3.05 -39.44
CA LYS A 144 -4.73 -2.69 -39.99
C LYS A 144 -4.82 -1.18 -40.19
N VAL A 145 -5.14 -0.74 -41.38
CA VAL A 145 -5.53 0.66 -41.63
C VAL A 145 -7.06 0.73 -41.63
N GLN A 146 -7.61 1.46 -40.69
CA GLN A 146 -9.05 1.66 -40.52
C GLN A 146 -9.46 3.06 -40.98
N ASN A 147 -10.39 3.11 -41.91
CA ASN A 147 -10.96 4.34 -42.43
C ASN A 147 -12.02 4.85 -41.48
N LEU A 148 -11.95 6.15 -41.14
CA LEU A 148 -12.98 6.88 -40.40
C LEU A 148 -13.58 7.94 -41.32
N SER A 149 -14.90 7.89 -41.53
CA SER A 149 -15.60 8.80 -42.44
C SER A 149 -16.01 10.09 -41.73
N VAL A 150 -15.58 11.23 -42.27
CA VAL A 150 -15.97 12.56 -41.85
C VAL A 150 -16.96 13.15 -42.84
N ALA A 151 -18.18 13.46 -42.40
CA ALA A 151 -19.18 14.09 -43.23
C ALA A 151 -19.03 15.63 -43.23
N THR A 152 -18.99 16.24 -44.39
CA THR A 152 -19.05 17.71 -44.58
C THR A 152 -20.51 18.16 -44.59
N VAL A 153 -21.09 18.44 -43.44
CA VAL A 153 -22.45 18.98 -43.29
C VAL A 153 -22.36 20.25 -42.45
N GLU A 154 -23.25 21.20 -42.65
CA GLU A 154 -23.43 22.34 -41.74
C GLU A 154 -23.55 21.84 -40.30
N ARG A 155 -22.68 22.29 -39.42
CA ARG A 155 -22.53 21.76 -38.07
C ARG A 155 -22.38 22.88 -37.07
N GLY A 156 -22.98 22.69 -35.91
CA GLY A 156 -22.77 23.51 -34.73
C GLY A 156 -22.19 22.75 -33.56
N LYS A 157 -21.59 23.46 -32.64
CA LYS A 157 -21.10 22.93 -31.38
C LYS A 157 -22.25 22.82 -30.37
N VAL A 158 -22.27 21.78 -29.59
CA VAL A 158 -23.22 21.56 -28.50
C VAL A 158 -22.48 21.26 -27.20
N LYS A 159 -22.85 21.99 -26.18
CA LYS A 159 -22.43 21.72 -24.80
C LYS A 159 -23.61 21.17 -24.02
N PHE A 160 -23.41 19.99 -23.41
CA PHE A 160 -24.47 19.37 -22.63
C PHE A 160 -24.38 19.81 -21.16
N ASN A 161 -25.53 20.20 -20.60
CA ASN A 161 -25.72 20.49 -19.20
C ASN A 161 -26.57 19.37 -18.57
N LEU A 162 -26.11 18.80 -17.47
CA LEU A 162 -26.88 17.81 -16.74
C LEU A 162 -27.85 18.52 -15.82
N VAL A 163 -29.12 18.21 -15.95
CA VAL A 163 -30.19 18.80 -15.12
C VAL A 163 -30.89 17.70 -14.35
N LYS A 164 -31.32 18.02 -13.13
CA LYS A 164 -32.07 17.08 -12.30
C LYS A 164 -33.53 17.03 -12.78
N GLU A 165 -34.03 15.84 -13.02
CA GLU A 165 -35.45 15.57 -13.21
C GLU A 165 -35.98 14.82 -11.97
N TRP A 166 -37.06 15.39 -11.41
CA TRP A 166 -37.69 14.86 -10.21
C TRP A 166 -38.78 13.85 -10.57
N GLU A 167 -38.71 12.66 -10.03
CA GLU A 167 -39.90 11.84 -9.98
C GLU A 167 -40.88 12.45 -8.96
N LYS A 168 -42.06 12.84 -9.42
CA LYS A 168 -43.14 13.37 -8.57
C LYS A 168 -43.74 12.29 -7.67
N THR A 169 -42.98 11.70 -6.79
CA THR A 169 -43.46 10.85 -5.74
C THR A 169 -43.51 11.61 -4.42
N ARG A 170 -44.60 11.47 -3.74
CA ARG A 170 -45.11 12.19 -2.59
C ARG A 170 -44.31 12.14 -1.28
N ALA A 171 -43.03 11.96 -1.27
CA ALA A 171 -42.24 12.05 -0.06
C ALA A 171 -40.99 12.86 -0.38
N GLY A 172 -40.81 13.94 0.34
CA GLY A 172 -39.77 14.93 0.21
C GLY A 172 -38.52 14.44 -0.50
N GLY A 173 -38.32 15.06 -1.63
CA GLY A 173 -37.49 14.64 -2.72
C GLY A 173 -36.12 14.13 -2.38
N ALA A 174 -35.85 13.22 -3.14
CA ALA A 174 -34.65 12.51 -3.23
C ALA A 174 -33.71 13.14 -4.26
N GLU A 175 -32.47 13.36 -3.96
CA GLU A 175 -31.53 14.05 -4.84
C GLU A 175 -30.33 13.20 -5.16
N TYR A 176 -29.91 13.24 -6.41
CA TYR A 176 -28.82 12.43 -6.92
C TYR A 176 -27.49 13.18 -6.80
N LEU A 177 -26.39 12.43 -6.72
CA LEU A 177 -25.05 12.98 -6.55
C LEU A 177 -24.42 13.25 -7.92
N PHE A 178 -24.56 14.47 -8.46
CA PHE A 178 -23.80 14.86 -9.64
C PHE A 178 -22.30 14.68 -9.46
N SER A 179 -21.76 14.86 -8.26
CA SER A 179 -20.35 14.67 -7.94
C SER A 179 -19.89 13.22 -8.12
N ASN A 180 -20.78 12.23 -8.08
CA ASN A 180 -20.46 10.82 -8.32
C ASN A 180 -20.39 10.48 -9.81
N ILE A 181 -20.92 11.33 -10.69
CA ILE A 181 -20.90 11.13 -12.13
C ILE A 181 -19.57 11.70 -12.65
N SER A 182 -18.66 10.85 -13.07
CA SER A 182 -17.38 11.28 -13.65
C SER A 182 -17.40 11.30 -15.17
N LEU A 183 -18.22 10.43 -15.78
CA LEU A 183 -18.39 10.33 -17.22
C LEU A 183 -19.86 10.06 -17.55
N VAL A 184 -20.29 10.47 -18.75
CA VAL A 184 -21.62 10.20 -19.26
C VAL A 184 -21.57 9.87 -20.74
N ASP A 185 -22.34 8.85 -21.16
CA ASP A 185 -22.68 8.66 -22.57
C ASP A 185 -24.00 9.37 -22.81
N ILE A 186 -24.11 10.12 -23.91
CA ILE A 186 -25.31 10.86 -24.27
C ILE A 186 -25.75 10.47 -25.67
N SER A 187 -26.97 9.96 -25.83
CA SER A 187 -27.59 9.70 -27.11
C SER A 187 -28.57 10.79 -27.47
N VAL A 188 -28.41 11.36 -28.62
CA VAL A 188 -29.33 12.38 -29.19
C VAL A 188 -29.91 11.88 -30.48
N THR A 189 -31.20 12.15 -30.69
CA THR A 189 -31.89 11.79 -31.91
C THR A 189 -32.31 13.06 -32.65
N ASN A 190 -31.96 13.13 -33.92
CA ASN A 190 -32.49 14.19 -34.82
C ASN A 190 -33.98 14.02 -35.01
N LEU A 191 -34.78 15.00 -34.71
CA LEU A 191 -36.24 14.90 -34.76
C LEU A 191 -36.80 14.78 -36.17
N PHE A 192 -36.04 15.20 -37.18
CA PHE A 192 -36.42 15.12 -38.59
C PHE A 192 -35.93 13.82 -39.27
N THR A 193 -34.63 13.55 -39.20
CA THR A 193 -34.03 12.36 -39.86
C THR A 193 -34.24 11.08 -39.08
N ARG A 194 -34.58 11.15 -37.81
CA ARG A 194 -34.69 10.04 -36.84
C ARG A 194 -33.36 9.30 -36.62
N GLU A 195 -32.25 9.84 -37.06
CA GLU A 195 -30.92 9.30 -36.80
C GLU A 195 -30.52 9.59 -35.34
N THR A 196 -29.96 8.58 -34.67
CA THR A 196 -29.47 8.71 -33.28
C THR A 196 -27.95 8.68 -33.28
N VAL A 197 -27.35 9.61 -32.59
CA VAL A 197 -25.91 9.71 -32.41
C VAL A 197 -25.60 9.59 -30.93
N THR A 198 -24.63 8.74 -30.56
CA THR A 198 -24.20 8.58 -29.17
C THR A 198 -22.79 9.11 -28.99
N PHE A 199 -22.61 9.97 -28.00
CA PHE A 199 -21.34 10.53 -27.58
C PHE A 199 -20.89 9.79 -26.32
N PRO A 200 -19.88 8.90 -26.41
CA PRO A 200 -19.48 8.05 -25.31
C PRO A 200 -18.51 8.76 -24.36
N GLN A 201 -18.63 8.46 -23.09
CA GLN A 201 -17.66 8.81 -22.04
C GLN A 201 -17.23 10.26 -22.00
N MET A 202 -18.19 11.17 -22.18
CA MET A 202 -17.96 12.59 -22.00
C MET A 202 -17.63 12.87 -20.54
N LYS A 203 -16.56 13.62 -20.30
CA LYS A 203 -16.13 13.99 -18.95
C LYS A 203 -17.09 14.99 -18.33
N VAL A 204 -17.59 14.67 -17.14
CA VAL A 204 -18.49 15.54 -16.39
C VAL A 204 -17.65 16.37 -15.42
N LYS A 205 -17.90 17.69 -15.44
CA LYS A 205 -17.43 18.63 -14.43
C LYS A 205 -18.59 19.09 -13.58
N TYR A 206 -18.30 19.25 -12.32
CA TYR A 206 -19.20 19.76 -11.32
C TYR A 206 -18.75 21.14 -10.88
N LYS A 207 -19.68 22.09 -10.76
CA LYS A 207 -19.46 23.42 -10.21
C LYS A 207 -20.38 23.63 -9.02
N GLU A 208 -19.80 23.82 -7.85
CA GLU A 208 -20.54 24.17 -6.66
C GLU A 208 -21.09 25.60 -6.80
N VAL A 209 -22.38 25.73 -6.55
CA VAL A 209 -23.07 27.02 -6.54
C VAL A 209 -23.77 27.13 -5.20
N SER A 210 -23.47 28.16 -4.43
CA SER A 210 -24.11 28.43 -3.14
C SER A 210 -25.09 29.59 -3.33
N LYS A 211 -26.35 29.28 -3.57
CA LYS A 211 -27.42 30.27 -3.70
C LYS A 211 -28.64 29.81 -2.92
N GLU A 212 -29.09 30.65 -1.98
CA GLU A 212 -30.29 30.39 -1.21
C GLU A 212 -31.53 30.73 -2.06
N HIS A 213 -32.47 29.83 -2.15
CA HIS A 213 -33.77 30.01 -2.78
C HIS A 213 -34.87 29.83 -1.75
N GLN A 214 -35.97 30.54 -1.92
CA GLN A 214 -37.15 30.35 -1.15
C GLN A 214 -38.00 29.26 -1.83
N ASN A 215 -38.49 28.30 -1.03
CA ASN A 215 -39.38 27.28 -1.55
C ASN A 215 -40.70 27.96 -2.04
N PRO A 216 -41.05 27.84 -3.33
CA PRO A 216 -42.28 28.47 -3.84
C PRO A 216 -43.55 27.93 -3.21
N ASP A 217 -43.53 26.74 -2.67
CA ASP A 217 -44.69 26.09 -2.07
C ASP A 217 -44.79 26.31 -0.56
N ASN A 218 -43.74 26.85 0.09
CA ASN A 218 -43.70 27.13 1.53
C ASN A 218 -42.78 28.33 1.82
N ALA A 219 -43.36 29.48 2.15
CA ALA A 219 -42.63 30.74 2.40
C ALA A 219 -41.66 30.68 3.62
N ASN A 220 -41.80 29.70 4.50
CA ASN A 220 -40.94 29.51 5.65
C ASN A 220 -39.81 28.51 5.39
N ASP A 221 -39.78 27.89 4.22
CA ASP A 221 -38.80 26.88 3.84
C ASP A 221 -37.84 27.43 2.78
N LYS A 222 -36.56 27.37 3.09
CA LYS A 222 -35.51 27.85 2.21
C LYS A 222 -34.64 26.68 1.82
N TYR A 223 -34.30 26.57 0.55
CA TYR A 223 -33.35 25.58 0.09
C TYR A 223 -32.14 26.22 -0.59
N MET A 224 -31.03 25.55 -0.56
CA MET A 224 -29.80 25.99 -1.19
C MET A 224 -29.61 25.28 -2.54
N GLU A 225 -29.45 26.08 -3.60
CA GLU A 225 -28.94 25.53 -4.86
C GLU A 225 -27.43 25.31 -4.72
N MET A 226 -27.03 24.05 -4.78
CA MET A 226 -25.71 23.67 -4.34
C MET A 226 -24.75 23.21 -5.46
N GLY A 227 -25.20 23.23 -6.71
CA GLY A 227 -24.27 22.95 -7.80
C GLY A 227 -24.93 22.59 -9.13
N THR A 228 -24.11 22.67 -10.17
CA THR A 228 -24.45 22.28 -11.53
C THR A 228 -23.45 21.33 -12.11
N ALA A 229 -23.88 20.40 -12.96
CA ALA A 229 -22.98 19.51 -13.67
C ALA A 229 -23.09 19.76 -15.19
N TYR A 230 -21.98 19.63 -15.89
CA TYR A 230 -21.92 19.86 -17.33
C TYR A 230 -20.80 18.99 -17.95
N CYS A 231 -20.94 18.70 -19.24
CA CYS A 231 -19.86 18.05 -19.98
C CYS A 231 -18.71 19.04 -20.23
N ASP A 232 -17.48 18.63 -19.93
CA ASP A 232 -16.27 19.45 -20.07
C ASP A 232 -15.97 19.79 -21.55
N SER A 233 -16.30 18.86 -22.45
CA SER A 233 -16.12 19.00 -23.90
C SER A 233 -17.41 19.34 -24.61
N THR A 234 -17.27 20.02 -25.75
CA THR A 234 -18.38 20.26 -26.71
C THR A 234 -18.34 19.17 -27.78
N VAL A 235 -19.48 18.90 -28.36
CA VAL A 235 -19.63 17.97 -29.50
C VAL A 235 -20.11 18.69 -30.72
N TRP A 236 -19.82 18.16 -31.91
CA TRP A 236 -20.31 18.69 -33.15
C TRP A 236 -21.45 17.83 -33.66
N LEU A 237 -22.60 18.49 -33.96
CA LEU A 237 -23.74 17.85 -34.62
C LEU A 237 -24.08 18.61 -35.92
N PRO A 238 -24.62 17.88 -36.94
CA PRO A 238 -25.24 18.56 -38.09
C PRO A 238 -26.28 19.56 -37.65
N ALA A 239 -26.46 20.66 -38.43
CA ALA A 239 -27.52 21.62 -38.17
C ALA A 239 -28.89 20.92 -38.19
N GLY A 240 -29.72 21.21 -37.21
CA GLY A 240 -31.01 20.55 -37.07
C GLY A 240 -31.57 20.60 -35.64
N THR A 241 -32.75 20.04 -35.46
CA THR A 241 -33.39 19.95 -34.16
C THR A 241 -33.19 18.55 -33.56
N TYR A 242 -32.69 18.52 -32.35
CA TYR A 242 -32.33 17.27 -31.66
C TYR A 242 -33.04 17.17 -30.31
N GLN A 243 -33.12 15.95 -29.84
CA GLN A 243 -33.62 15.61 -28.50
C GLN A 243 -32.71 14.57 -27.86
N VAL A 244 -32.36 14.74 -26.58
CA VAL A 244 -31.69 13.69 -25.81
C VAL A 244 -32.67 12.56 -25.59
N THR A 245 -32.29 11.35 -25.99
CA THR A 245 -33.16 10.16 -25.96
C THR A 245 -32.69 9.10 -24.96
N SER A 246 -31.41 9.05 -24.61
CA SER A 246 -30.91 8.24 -23.52
C SER A 246 -29.56 8.74 -23.03
N TYR A 247 -29.20 8.34 -21.82
CA TYR A 247 -27.88 8.55 -21.26
C TYR A 247 -27.43 7.32 -20.44
N THR A 248 -26.11 7.19 -20.27
CA THR A 248 -25.49 6.22 -19.36
C THR A 248 -24.50 6.95 -18.49
N THR A 249 -24.64 6.86 -17.17
CA THR A 249 -23.71 7.49 -16.23
C THR A 249 -22.66 6.52 -15.74
N TYR A 250 -21.45 7.03 -15.48
CA TYR A 250 -20.32 6.26 -14.93
C TYR A 250 -19.76 6.97 -13.72
N GLY A 251 -19.58 6.20 -12.65
CA GLY A 251 -18.79 6.60 -11.50
C GLY A 251 -17.31 6.35 -11.73
N LYS A 252 -16.47 6.99 -10.93
CA LYS A 252 -15.04 6.73 -10.91
C LYS A 252 -14.62 6.25 -9.53
N THR A 253 -14.25 5.00 -9.45
CA THR A 253 -13.67 4.42 -8.25
C THR A 253 -12.21 4.08 -8.54
N GLY A 254 -11.30 4.96 -8.13
CA GLY A 254 -9.89 4.84 -8.48
C GLY A 254 -9.67 4.92 -10.01
N ALA A 255 -8.98 3.94 -10.58
CA ALA A 255 -8.77 3.81 -12.03
C ALA A 255 -9.92 3.10 -12.77
N VAL A 256 -10.87 2.50 -12.03
CA VAL A 256 -11.96 1.69 -12.61
C VAL A 256 -13.18 2.55 -12.82
N LYS A 257 -13.75 2.51 -14.03
CA LYS A 257 -15.01 3.16 -14.39
C LYS A 257 -16.15 2.20 -14.09
N THR A 258 -17.05 2.57 -13.22
CA THR A 258 -18.22 1.77 -12.89
C THR A 258 -19.42 2.33 -13.66
N LYS A 259 -19.99 1.53 -14.56
CA LYS A 259 -21.23 1.85 -15.25
C LYS A 259 -22.36 1.82 -14.20
N TYR A 260 -23.10 2.92 -14.06
CA TYR A 260 -24.25 2.94 -13.17
C TYR A 260 -25.48 2.39 -13.88
N GLU A 261 -26.06 3.17 -14.78
CA GLU A 261 -27.29 2.75 -15.42
C GLU A 261 -27.49 3.48 -16.76
N THR A 262 -28.16 2.80 -17.70
CA THR A 262 -28.61 3.41 -18.93
C THR A 262 -30.09 3.74 -18.80
N GLN A 263 -30.45 5.04 -18.91
CA GLN A 263 -31.81 5.50 -18.79
C GLN A 263 -32.31 6.05 -20.12
N PRO A 264 -33.46 5.57 -20.65
CA PRO A 264 -34.16 6.23 -21.71
C PRO A 264 -34.81 7.50 -21.15
N VAL A 265 -34.71 8.60 -21.89
CA VAL A 265 -35.30 9.87 -21.50
C VAL A 265 -35.96 10.56 -22.69
N LYS A 266 -36.85 11.49 -22.41
CA LYS A 266 -37.38 12.41 -23.39
C LYS A 266 -37.01 13.83 -22.96
N GLY A 267 -35.77 14.24 -23.34
CA GLY A 267 -35.27 15.56 -23.03
C GLY A 267 -35.99 16.66 -23.79
N GLU A 268 -35.76 17.90 -23.45
CA GLU A 268 -36.22 19.07 -24.23
C GLU A 268 -35.53 19.08 -25.59
N ALA A 269 -36.27 19.54 -26.64
CA ALA A 269 -35.68 19.70 -27.94
C ALA A 269 -34.75 20.93 -27.95
N PHE A 270 -33.59 20.78 -28.60
CA PHE A 270 -32.65 21.87 -28.80
C PHE A 270 -32.26 22.00 -30.29
N VAL A 271 -31.91 23.20 -30.72
CA VAL A 271 -31.56 23.50 -32.11
C VAL A 271 -30.05 23.66 -32.22
N VAL A 272 -29.47 22.99 -33.23
CA VAL A 272 -28.08 23.14 -33.64
C VAL A 272 -28.05 24.01 -34.89
N GLU A 273 -27.45 25.17 -34.76
CA GLU A 273 -27.25 26.10 -35.87
C GLU A 273 -25.81 26.01 -36.38
N ASP A 274 -25.64 26.31 -37.67
CA ASP A 274 -24.34 26.23 -38.30
C ASP A 274 -23.33 27.18 -37.64
N ASN A 275 -22.15 26.67 -37.32
CA ASN A 275 -21.02 27.37 -36.67
C ASN A 275 -21.34 28.04 -35.32
N GLN A 276 -22.48 27.74 -34.71
CA GLN A 276 -22.84 28.30 -33.41
C GLN A 276 -22.65 27.28 -32.28
N LEU A 277 -22.43 27.81 -31.07
CA LEU A 277 -22.40 27.02 -29.85
C LEU A 277 -23.82 27.04 -29.25
N ASN A 278 -24.42 25.84 -29.11
CA ASN A 278 -25.60 25.62 -28.29
C ASN A 278 -25.13 25.17 -26.91
N ASP A 279 -25.33 25.97 -25.88
CA ASP A 279 -25.06 25.69 -24.47
C ASP A 279 -26.36 25.45 -23.66
N SER A 280 -27.52 25.38 -24.35
CA SER A 280 -28.81 25.11 -23.72
C SER A 280 -29.24 23.65 -23.74
N ALA A 281 -28.46 22.77 -24.37
CA ALA A 281 -28.80 21.36 -24.46
C ALA A 281 -28.76 20.71 -23.06
N ARG A 282 -29.93 20.22 -22.62
CA ARG A 282 -30.11 19.64 -21.27
C ARG A 282 -30.22 18.12 -21.33
N VAL A 283 -29.48 17.47 -20.48
CA VAL A 283 -29.57 16.03 -20.24
C VAL A 283 -30.34 15.81 -18.94
N PRO A 284 -31.59 15.36 -18.99
CA PRO A 284 -32.40 15.16 -17.80
C PRO A 284 -31.93 13.88 -17.10
N ILE A 285 -31.24 14.04 -15.99
CA ILE A 285 -30.80 12.93 -15.14
C ILE A 285 -31.93 12.59 -14.18
N LEU A 286 -32.56 11.44 -14.42
CA LEU A 286 -33.59 10.90 -13.54
C LEU A 286 -33.01 10.50 -12.21
N LEU A 287 -33.58 10.97 -11.15
CA LEU A 287 -33.09 10.86 -9.81
C LEU A 287 -34.15 10.15 -8.98
N SER A 288 -33.87 8.90 -8.62
CA SER A 288 -34.68 8.20 -7.66
C SER A 288 -33.95 8.12 -6.33
N LYS A 289 -34.61 8.53 -5.26
CA LYS A 289 -34.15 8.28 -3.91
C LYS A 289 -34.90 7.12 -3.31
N THR A 290 -34.10 6.28 -2.67
CA THR A 290 -34.67 5.33 -1.77
C THR A 290 -34.86 5.97 -0.39
N LYS A 291 -35.84 5.48 0.35
CA LYS A 291 -36.00 5.87 1.76
C LYS A 291 -34.72 5.60 2.56
N GLU A 292 -33.95 4.62 2.14
CA GLU A 292 -32.71 4.21 2.75
C GLU A 292 -31.58 5.27 2.61
N TYR A 293 -31.53 5.95 1.49
CA TYR A 293 -30.59 7.07 1.31
C TYR A 293 -30.86 8.21 2.30
N ILE A 294 -32.12 8.56 2.46
CA ILE A 294 -32.51 9.62 3.43
C ILE A 294 -32.13 9.20 4.84
N LYS A 295 -32.40 7.93 5.20
CA LYS A 295 -32.02 7.40 6.51
C LYS A 295 -30.51 7.47 6.74
N ASP A 296 -29.70 7.13 5.74
CA ASP A 296 -28.23 7.24 5.83
C ASP A 296 -27.81 8.71 6.07
N TYR A 297 -28.41 9.66 5.36
CA TYR A 297 -28.14 11.09 5.57
C TYR A 297 -28.53 11.57 6.98
N GLU A 298 -29.72 11.22 7.43
CA GLU A 298 -30.18 11.55 8.78
C GLU A 298 -29.30 10.91 9.84
N ALA A 299 -28.85 9.68 9.61
CA ALA A 299 -27.92 8.99 10.50
C ALA A 299 -26.57 9.70 10.55
N LEU A 300 -25.99 10.11 9.41
CA LEU A 300 -24.74 10.87 9.37
C LEU A 300 -24.88 12.21 10.11
N LYS A 301 -26.00 12.93 9.93
CA LYS A 301 -26.28 14.17 10.65
C LYS A 301 -26.35 13.96 12.16
N ALA A 302 -27.07 12.96 12.61
CA ALA A 302 -27.17 12.60 14.01
C ALA A 302 -25.81 12.20 14.64
N ILE A 303 -24.99 11.44 13.90
CA ILE A 303 -23.62 11.09 14.31
C ILE A 303 -22.78 12.37 14.43
N TRP A 304 -22.85 13.25 13.45
CA TRP A 304 -22.11 14.52 13.45
C TRP A 304 -22.50 15.40 14.63
N GLU A 305 -23.80 15.54 14.91
CA GLU A 305 -24.32 16.33 16.04
C GLU A 305 -23.88 15.71 17.38
N SER A 306 -24.01 14.39 17.55
CA SER A 306 -23.66 13.68 18.79
C SER A 306 -22.15 13.72 19.07
N LEU A 307 -21.35 13.72 18.02
CA LEU A 307 -19.88 13.73 18.12
C LEU A 307 -19.28 15.14 18.02
N GLN A 308 -20.06 16.20 18.27
CA GLN A 308 -19.63 17.60 18.21
C GLN A 308 -19.05 17.98 16.84
N GLY A 309 -19.71 17.58 15.79
CA GLY A 309 -19.25 17.74 14.42
C GLY A 309 -18.85 19.14 13.99
N LYS A 310 -19.48 20.19 14.57
CA LYS A 310 -19.10 21.60 14.32
C LYS A 310 -17.64 21.90 14.67
N GLU A 311 -17.05 21.13 15.58
CA GLU A 311 -15.66 21.28 16.04
C GLU A 311 -14.68 20.40 15.25
N TRP A 312 -15.15 19.59 14.31
CA TRP A 312 -14.27 18.67 13.56
C TRP A 312 -13.33 19.41 12.63
N SER A 313 -12.16 18.86 12.48
CA SER A 313 -11.15 19.32 11.55
C SER A 313 -10.52 18.12 10.87
N PHE A 314 -10.55 18.09 9.55
CA PHE A 314 -9.90 17.05 8.78
C PHE A 314 -8.46 17.43 8.46
N TYR A 315 -7.54 16.53 8.78
CA TYR A 315 -6.11 16.77 8.57
C TYR A 315 -5.49 15.59 7.81
N GLY A 316 -5.05 15.81 6.58
CA GLY A 316 -4.30 14.76 5.87
C GLY A 316 -4.45 14.72 4.35
N ASP A 317 -5.52 15.27 3.79
CA ASP A 317 -5.67 15.44 2.35
C ASP A 317 -5.62 16.94 2.00
N ALA A 318 -4.76 17.30 1.04
CA ALA A 318 -4.63 18.68 0.58
C ALA A 318 -5.94 19.23 -0.01
N THR A 319 -6.81 18.34 -0.52
CA THR A 319 -8.11 18.66 -1.13
C THR A 319 -9.15 19.03 -0.08
N PHE A 320 -9.07 18.46 1.12
CA PHE A 320 -10.05 18.64 2.20
C PHE A 320 -9.49 19.41 3.41
N LYS A 321 -8.34 20.01 3.26
CA LYS A 321 -7.63 20.68 4.35
C LYS A 321 -8.51 21.72 5.05
N GLY A 322 -8.86 21.46 6.31
CA GLY A 322 -9.73 22.31 7.11
C GLY A 322 -11.22 22.24 6.76
N ALA A 323 -11.60 21.32 5.86
CA ALA A 323 -13.01 21.13 5.52
C ALA A 323 -13.73 20.32 6.60
N ASN A 324 -14.99 20.63 6.82
CA ASN A 324 -15.90 19.89 7.68
C ASN A 324 -17.11 19.43 6.88
N TRP A 325 -17.90 18.53 7.42
CA TRP A 325 -19.16 18.15 6.79
C TRP A 325 -20.11 19.34 6.70
N ASN A 326 -20.77 19.45 5.56
CA ASN A 326 -21.66 20.55 5.26
C ASN A 326 -23.08 20.05 5.02
N PHE A 327 -23.92 20.10 6.04
CA PHE A 327 -25.33 19.72 5.95
C PHE A 327 -26.22 20.80 5.30
N ASN A 328 -25.67 21.93 4.88
CA ASN A 328 -26.35 22.92 4.05
C ASN A 328 -26.22 22.59 2.55
N LYS A 329 -25.43 21.58 2.19
CA LYS A 329 -25.42 21.03 0.83
C LYS A 329 -26.70 20.26 0.55
N GLU A 330 -27.07 20.19 -0.74
CA GLU A 330 -28.06 19.23 -1.19
C GLU A 330 -27.65 17.80 -0.85
N LEU A 331 -28.62 16.93 -0.57
CA LEU A 331 -28.38 15.54 -0.13
C LEU A 331 -27.54 14.73 -1.12
N ASP A 332 -27.59 15.06 -2.41
CA ASP A 332 -26.86 14.37 -3.46
C ASP A 332 -25.35 14.68 -3.49
N MET A 333 -24.87 15.62 -2.67
CA MET A 333 -23.47 16.03 -2.60
C MET A 333 -22.64 15.27 -1.55
N TRP A 334 -23.22 14.27 -0.90
CA TRP A 334 -22.56 13.59 0.23
C TRP A 334 -21.42 12.65 -0.16
N GLY A 335 -21.28 12.28 -1.41
CA GLY A 335 -20.15 11.47 -1.88
C GLY A 335 -18.77 12.15 -1.83
N ASP A 336 -18.73 13.46 -1.66
CA ASP A 336 -17.50 14.26 -1.54
C ASP A 336 -17.18 14.67 -0.09
N GLN A 337 -18.01 14.29 0.88
CA GLN A 337 -17.73 14.60 2.29
C GLN A 337 -16.54 13.80 2.81
N PRO A 338 -15.62 14.44 3.56
CA PRO A 338 -14.46 13.75 4.11
C PRO A 338 -14.84 12.52 4.94
N GLY A 339 -14.23 11.39 4.66
CA GLY A 339 -14.43 10.15 5.40
C GLY A 339 -15.73 9.40 5.13
N VAL A 340 -16.59 9.89 4.23
CA VAL A 340 -17.82 9.19 3.78
C VAL A 340 -17.58 8.54 2.43
N THR A 341 -17.87 7.25 2.33
CA THR A 341 -17.81 6.49 1.07
C THR A 341 -19.18 5.92 0.76
N LEU A 342 -19.65 6.19 -0.46
CA LEU A 342 -20.94 5.70 -0.95
C LEU A 342 -20.73 4.58 -1.98
N ASN A 343 -21.69 3.65 -2.05
CA ASN A 343 -21.77 2.71 -3.17
C ASN A 343 -22.51 3.36 -4.38
N SER A 344 -22.63 2.60 -5.48
CA SER A 344 -23.32 3.05 -6.70
C SER A 344 -24.80 3.45 -6.49
N ASN A 345 -25.43 2.96 -5.42
CA ASN A 345 -26.80 3.27 -5.06
C ASN A 345 -26.91 4.45 -4.06
N GLY A 346 -25.80 5.15 -3.80
CA GLY A 346 -25.73 6.26 -2.86
C GLY A 346 -25.80 5.87 -1.37
N ARG A 347 -25.70 4.55 -1.03
CA ARG A 347 -25.70 4.08 0.35
C ARG A 347 -24.31 4.18 0.96
N VAL A 348 -24.25 4.53 2.23
CA VAL A 348 -22.99 4.64 2.99
C VAL A 348 -22.41 3.27 3.25
N ILE A 349 -21.21 3.01 2.68
CA ILE A 349 -20.46 1.77 2.88
C ILE A 349 -19.20 1.97 3.70
N GLY A 350 -18.70 3.20 3.82
CA GLY A 350 -17.53 3.55 4.63
C GLY A 350 -17.75 4.84 5.42
N LEU A 351 -17.40 4.78 6.71
CA LEU A 351 -17.38 5.93 7.60
C LEU A 351 -16.05 5.95 8.35
N VAL A 352 -15.15 6.86 7.94
CA VAL A 352 -13.81 6.99 8.47
C VAL A 352 -13.61 8.41 8.99
N ILE A 353 -13.81 8.59 10.28
CA ILE A 353 -13.66 9.88 10.96
C ILE A 353 -12.48 9.90 11.94
N ALA A 354 -11.55 8.95 11.79
CA ALA A 354 -10.32 8.94 12.56
C ALA A 354 -9.53 10.25 12.35
N GLY A 355 -9.06 10.83 13.43
CA GLY A 355 -8.30 12.08 13.39
C GLY A 355 -9.12 13.37 13.15
N PHE A 356 -10.45 13.30 13.17
CA PHE A 356 -11.33 14.49 12.98
C PHE A 356 -11.48 15.35 14.24
N GLY A 357 -11.05 14.84 15.40
CA GLY A 357 -11.31 15.50 16.69
C GLY A 357 -12.72 15.25 17.22
N ALA A 358 -13.37 14.19 16.76
CA ALA A 358 -14.72 13.80 17.17
C ALA A 358 -14.78 13.47 18.66
N LYS A 359 -15.81 13.97 19.39
CA LYS A 359 -15.96 13.81 20.83
C LYS A 359 -17.40 13.44 21.18
N GLY A 360 -17.55 12.44 22.01
CA GLY A 360 -18.87 12.03 22.52
C GLY A 360 -19.21 10.60 22.20
N ILE A 361 -20.49 10.32 22.09
CA ILE A 361 -21.05 8.96 21.91
C ILE A 361 -21.56 8.80 20.49
N VAL A 362 -21.20 7.69 19.85
CA VAL A 362 -21.80 7.27 18.56
C VAL A 362 -23.24 6.82 18.84
N PRO A 363 -24.26 7.54 18.31
CA PRO A 363 -25.65 7.35 18.68
C PRO A 363 -26.29 6.13 18.00
N ASP A 364 -27.51 5.79 18.40
CA ASP A 364 -28.29 4.67 17.84
C ASP A 364 -28.55 4.82 16.33
N ALA A 365 -28.50 6.04 15.82
CA ALA A 365 -28.59 6.33 14.38
C ALA A 365 -27.55 5.57 13.55
N ILE A 366 -26.41 5.15 14.13
CA ILE A 366 -25.42 4.33 13.43
C ILE A 366 -26.04 3.05 12.85
N GLY A 367 -27.00 2.47 13.53
CA GLY A 367 -27.69 1.25 13.07
C GLY A 367 -28.55 1.43 11.83
N GLN A 368 -28.74 2.64 11.33
CA GLN A 368 -29.43 2.91 10.07
C GLN A 368 -28.53 2.75 8.84
N LEU A 369 -27.20 2.83 9.04
CA LEU A 369 -26.21 2.66 7.97
C LEU A 369 -26.04 1.17 7.61
N THR A 370 -27.12 0.50 7.22
CA THR A 370 -27.18 -0.97 7.06
C THR A 370 -26.27 -1.53 5.96
N GLU A 371 -25.77 -0.67 5.06
CA GLU A 371 -24.80 -1.06 4.04
C GLU A 371 -23.33 -0.85 4.49
N LEU A 372 -23.13 -0.34 5.71
CA LEU A 372 -21.80 0.00 6.21
C LEU A 372 -20.90 -1.25 6.30
N GLN A 373 -19.74 -1.16 5.69
CA GLN A 373 -18.70 -2.19 5.68
C GLN A 373 -17.49 -1.80 6.52
N VAL A 374 -17.21 -0.51 6.62
CA VAL A 374 -16.08 0.01 7.38
C VAL A 374 -16.53 1.14 8.30
N LEU A 375 -16.29 0.97 9.60
CA LEU A 375 -16.47 2.00 10.62
C LEU A 375 -15.12 2.22 11.32
N ASN A 376 -14.48 3.36 11.03
CA ASN A 376 -13.23 3.76 11.66
C ASN A 376 -13.41 5.07 12.43
N LEU A 377 -13.48 4.95 13.75
CA LEU A 377 -13.65 6.06 14.69
C LEU A 377 -12.32 6.49 15.32
N GLY A 378 -11.24 5.84 14.98
CA GLY A 378 -9.89 6.01 15.44
C GLY A 378 -9.11 4.73 15.24
N SER A 379 -7.84 4.83 14.87
CA SER A 379 -6.99 3.67 14.61
C SER A 379 -5.56 3.92 15.04
N HIS A 380 -4.75 2.87 15.02
CA HIS A 380 -3.31 2.96 15.23
C HIS A 380 -2.61 3.85 14.17
N ASP A 381 -3.23 4.05 13.02
CA ASP A 381 -2.73 4.91 11.95
C ASP A 381 -3.81 5.90 11.46
N GLU A 382 -4.06 6.92 12.27
CA GLU A 382 -5.07 7.96 11.98
C GLU A 382 -4.81 8.72 10.67
N LYS A 383 -3.56 8.80 10.23
CA LYS A 383 -3.19 9.46 8.96
C LYS A 383 -3.50 8.62 7.73
N ILE A 384 -3.27 7.32 7.80
CA ILE A 384 -3.57 6.39 6.69
C ILE A 384 -5.08 6.19 6.57
N GLY A 385 -5.82 6.13 7.68
CA GLY A 385 -7.26 5.96 7.68
C GLY A 385 -7.97 7.02 6.84
N ALA A 386 -7.62 8.29 6.98
CA ALA A 386 -8.24 9.38 6.25
C ALA A 386 -7.92 9.38 4.74
N ASN A 387 -6.70 8.98 4.35
CA ASN A 387 -6.26 9.00 2.94
C ASN A 387 -6.70 7.76 2.14
N ILE A 388 -6.85 6.62 2.80
CA ILE A 388 -7.20 5.37 2.12
C ILE A 388 -8.62 5.43 1.55
N PHE A 389 -9.55 6.06 2.26
CA PHE A 389 -10.96 6.00 1.90
C PHE A 389 -11.41 7.01 0.84
N ASN A 390 -10.67 8.08 0.64
CA ASN A 390 -10.93 8.98 -0.48
C ASN A 390 -10.60 8.35 -1.85
N ASN A 391 -9.93 7.21 -1.88
CA ASN A 391 -9.47 6.53 -3.09
C ASN A 391 -9.97 5.09 -3.26
N TYR A 392 -10.77 4.54 -2.33
CA TYR A 392 -11.16 3.13 -2.36
C TYR A 392 -12.67 2.93 -2.20
N ASP A 393 -13.22 2.18 -3.14
CA ASP A 393 -14.43 1.40 -2.93
C ASP A 393 -14.11 0.28 -1.92
N ALA A 394 -14.86 0.21 -0.82
CA ALA A 394 -14.64 -0.81 0.22
C ALA A 394 -14.78 -2.25 -0.30
N SER A 395 -15.53 -2.44 -1.40
CA SER A 395 -15.61 -3.72 -2.13
C SER A 395 -14.29 -4.15 -2.77
N SER A 396 -13.35 -3.20 -2.99
CA SER A 396 -12.04 -3.44 -3.60
C SER A 396 -10.90 -3.70 -2.59
N LEU A 397 -11.20 -3.73 -1.28
CA LEU A 397 -10.24 -4.13 -0.25
C LEU A 397 -9.95 -5.63 -0.33
N THR A 398 -9.04 -6.00 -1.22
CA THR A 398 -8.58 -7.38 -1.38
C THR A 398 -7.81 -7.86 -0.13
N ALA A 399 -7.79 -9.17 0.10
CA ALA A 399 -7.00 -9.79 1.16
C ALA A 399 -5.51 -9.36 1.11
N ALA A 400 -4.95 -9.18 -0.09
CA ALA A 400 -3.58 -8.70 -0.28
C ALA A 400 -3.35 -7.28 0.28
N LYS A 401 -4.35 -6.41 0.23
CA LYS A 401 -4.24 -5.04 0.75
C LYS A 401 -4.44 -4.97 2.25
N LYS A 402 -5.32 -5.81 2.80
CA LYS A 402 -5.42 -6.04 4.25
C LYS A 402 -4.09 -6.55 4.82
N THR A 403 -3.41 -7.44 4.11
CA THR A 403 -2.08 -7.95 4.47
C THR A 403 -1.01 -6.86 4.39
N SER A 404 -1.04 -6.00 3.38
CA SER A 404 -0.13 -4.85 3.25
C SER A 404 -0.32 -3.82 4.39
N MET A 405 -1.55 -3.54 4.78
CA MET A 405 -1.84 -2.66 5.92
C MET A 405 -1.35 -3.26 7.25
N ARG A 406 -1.47 -4.58 7.42
CA ARG A 406 -0.92 -5.32 8.58
C ARG A 406 0.61 -5.28 8.59
N HIS A 407 1.24 -5.49 7.45
CA HIS A 407 2.70 -5.40 7.31
C HIS A 407 3.21 -3.98 7.64
N ASP A 408 2.50 -2.94 7.21
CA ASP A 408 2.80 -1.56 7.55
C ASP A 408 2.65 -1.28 9.05
N TYR A 409 1.66 -1.89 9.70
CA TYR A 409 1.50 -1.85 11.15
C TYR A 409 2.67 -2.54 11.86
N GLU A 410 2.98 -3.77 11.49
CA GLU A 410 4.08 -4.55 12.05
C GLU A 410 5.42 -3.83 11.90
N SER A 411 5.72 -3.28 10.72
CA SER A 411 6.98 -2.57 10.46
C SER A 411 7.10 -1.24 11.19
N LYS A 412 5.99 -0.51 11.38
CA LYS A 412 5.99 0.81 12.02
C LYS A 412 5.93 0.77 13.53
N PHE A 413 5.20 -0.18 14.10
CA PHE A 413 4.93 -0.23 15.54
C PHE A 413 5.80 -1.23 16.29
N LEU A 414 6.14 -2.34 15.69
CA LEU A 414 6.97 -3.34 16.34
C LEU A 414 8.48 -2.99 16.31
N LYS A 415 8.89 -1.90 15.64
CA LYS A 415 10.32 -1.50 15.48
C LYS A 415 11.25 -2.66 15.08
N TYR A 416 10.67 -3.75 14.64
CA TYR A 416 11.38 -4.99 14.45
C TYR A 416 10.95 -5.64 13.13
N ASP A 417 11.59 -5.22 12.06
CA ASP A 417 11.66 -5.99 10.82
C ASP A 417 13.10 -6.47 10.68
N PRO A 418 13.36 -7.79 10.78
CA PRO A 418 14.71 -8.31 10.59
C PRO A 418 15.31 -7.96 9.22
N ARG A 419 14.46 -7.70 8.22
CA ARG A 419 14.86 -7.26 6.87
C ARG A 419 15.16 -5.76 6.80
N ALA A 420 14.49 -4.93 7.62
CA ALA A 420 14.77 -3.51 7.75
C ALA A 420 16.03 -3.26 8.60
N ASN A 421 16.43 -4.20 9.43
CA ASN A 421 17.59 -4.07 10.30
C ASN A 421 18.92 -3.94 9.55
N MET A 422 19.07 -4.48 8.33
CA MET A 422 20.33 -4.28 7.60
C MET A 422 20.58 -2.81 7.21
N SER A 423 19.57 -2.09 6.76
CA SER A 423 19.69 -0.64 6.49
C SER A 423 19.74 0.20 7.78
N LYS A 424 19.07 -0.23 8.85
CA LYS A 424 19.10 0.40 10.16
C LYS A 424 20.45 0.25 10.87
N MET A 425 21.11 -0.87 10.71
CA MET A 425 22.45 -1.11 11.22
C MET A 425 23.48 -0.11 10.65
N ILE A 426 23.37 0.26 9.38
CA ILE A 426 24.23 1.30 8.77
C ILE A 426 23.98 2.66 9.44
N VAL A 427 22.73 3.02 9.69
CA VAL A 427 22.35 4.30 10.34
C VAL A 427 22.79 4.33 11.81
N GLU A 428 22.63 3.23 12.54
CA GLU A 428 23.05 3.12 13.94
C GLU A 428 24.57 3.10 14.08
N SER A 429 25.26 2.45 13.16
CA SER A 429 26.72 2.50 13.06
C SER A 429 27.24 3.92 12.83
N TYR A 430 26.65 4.65 11.86
CA TYR A 430 26.97 6.05 11.59
C TYR A 430 26.69 6.95 12.78
N ASN A 431 25.54 6.79 13.44
CA ASN A 431 25.14 7.63 14.58
C ASN A 431 25.93 7.33 15.87
N SER A 432 26.52 6.14 16.01
CA SER A 432 27.33 5.76 17.15
C SER A 432 28.76 6.23 17.05
N ASP A 433 29.20 6.70 15.87
CA ASP A 433 30.52 7.31 15.72
C ASP A 433 30.58 8.62 16.54
N PRO A 434 31.45 8.71 17.56
CA PRO A 434 31.59 9.89 18.38
C PRO A 434 32.07 11.13 17.60
N LYS A 435 32.63 10.97 16.40
CA LYS A 435 33.04 12.06 15.52
C LYS A 435 31.87 12.67 14.71
N VAL A 436 30.76 11.97 14.61
CA VAL A 436 29.55 12.52 13.99
C VAL A 436 28.92 13.52 14.95
N ALA A 437 29.08 14.81 14.63
CA ALA A 437 28.49 15.88 15.43
C ALA A 437 26.97 15.63 15.62
N PRO A 438 26.39 15.92 16.79
CA PRO A 438 24.96 15.65 17.07
C PRO A 438 23.99 16.21 16.01
N LYS A 439 24.36 17.33 15.37
CA LYS A 439 23.60 17.96 14.29
C LYS A 439 23.60 17.17 12.96
N ASN A 440 24.61 16.32 12.76
CA ASN A 440 24.79 15.52 11.53
C ASN A 440 24.29 14.07 11.73
N ARG A 441 23.93 13.69 12.93
CA ARG A 441 23.35 12.36 13.18
C ARG A 441 22.07 12.20 12.39
N ILE A 442 21.95 11.09 11.69
CA ILE A 442 20.73 10.73 10.97
C ILE A 442 19.65 10.59 12.06
N LYS A 443 18.69 11.51 12.07
CA LYS A 443 17.62 11.48 13.05
C LYS A 443 16.92 10.14 12.99
N LYS A 444 16.90 9.42 14.11
CA LYS A 444 16.01 8.26 14.28
C LYS A 444 14.66 8.64 13.73
N ASP A 445 14.18 7.86 12.81
CA ASP A 445 13.01 8.07 11.96
C ASP A 445 12.10 9.22 12.45
N SER A 446 12.25 10.39 11.84
CA SER A 446 11.52 11.61 12.17
C SER A 446 9.99 11.44 12.07
N ARG A 447 9.53 10.32 11.51
CA ARG A 447 8.12 9.94 11.47
C ARG A 447 7.51 9.64 12.85
N ILE A 448 8.30 9.20 13.83
CA ILE A 448 7.81 8.92 15.19
C ILE A 448 7.73 10.20 16.03
N SER A 449 8.69 11.11 15.93
CA SER A 449 8.73 12.33 16.74
C SER A 449 7.78 13.45 16.26
N LEU A 450 7.48 13.51 14.94
CA LEU A 450 6.48 14.43 14.39
C LEU A 450 5.05 14.00 14.72
N LYS A 451 4.82 12.71 15.00
CA LYS A 451 3.51 12.14 15.27
C LYS A 451 2.99 12.50 16.67
N ASP A 452 3.82 12.42 17.69
CA ASP A 452 3.36 12.60 19.09
C ASP A 452 2.91 14.04 19.38
N ALA A 453 3.52 15.04 18.76
CA ALA A 453 3.17 16.45 18.97
C ALA A 453 1.94 16.91 18.15
N GLN A 454 1.69 16.32 16.97
CA GLN A 454 0.60 16.76 16.08
C GLN A 454 -0.68 15.92 16.21
N ILE A 455 -0.60 14.67 16.64
CA ILE A 455 -1.75 13.79 16.88
C ILE A 455 -2.54 14.23 18.11
N GLY A 456 -1.90 14.83 19.10
CA GLY A 456 -2.52 15.25 20.35
C GLY A 456 -3.62 16.31 20.22
N THR A 457 -3.72 17.02 19.10
CA THR A 457 -4.73 18.08 18.87
C THR A 457 -5.94 17.65 18.07
N LEU A 458 -5.87 16.53 17.32
CA LEU A 458 -6.95 16.07 16.46
C LEU A 458 -7.47 14.68 16.82
N THR A 459 -6.89 14.01 17.79
CA THR A 459 -7.31 12.69 18.24
C THR A 459 -8.77 12.70 18.67
N ASN A 460 -9.52 11.72 18.20
CA ASN A 460 -10.90 11.52 18.61
C ASN A 460 -10.98 11.19 20.11
N ARG A 461 -12.07 11.62 20.74
CA ARG A 461 -12.39 11.31 22.15
C ARG A 461 -13.75 10.65 22.22
N ILE A 462 -13.86 9.50 21.57
CA ILE A 462 -15.08 8.69 21.61
C ILE A 462 -15.23 8.15 23.03
N SER A 463 -16.37 8.41 23.64
CA SER A 463 -16.67 7.96 25.01
C SER A 463 -17.70 6.84 25.04
N GLY A 464 -18.30 6.48 23.90
CA GLY A 464 -19.22 5.38 23.80
C GLY A 464 -19.65 5.08 22.36
N VAL A 465 -20.07 3.84 22.13
CA VAL A 465 -20.66 3.40 20.86
C VAL A 465 -21.98 2.67 21.14
N SER A 466 -23.05 3.08 20.47
CA SER A 466 -24.35 2.49 20.65
C SER A 466 -24.40 0.99 20.29
N LYS A 467 -25.19 0.23 21.04
CA LYS A 467 -25.54 -1.17 20.77
C LYS A 467 -26.18 -1.35 19.37
N ALA A 468 -26.70 -0.28 18.77
CA ALA A 468 -27.28 -0.28 17.42
C ALA A 468 -26.33 -0.76 16.32
N ILE A 469 -25.01 -0.80 16.58
CA ILE A 469 -24.01 -1.40 15.67
C ILE A 469 -24.36 -2.85 15.28
N TYR A 470 -25.12 -3.58 16.07
CA TYR A 470 -25.56 -4.94 15.76
C TYR A 470 -26.42 -5.06 14.49
N ARG A 471 -26.99 -3.94 14.03
CA ARG A 471 -27.76 -3.90 12.77
C ARG A 471 -26.84 -3.86 11.53
N LEU A 472 -25.56 -3.61 11.73
CA LEU A 472 -24.59 -3.47 10.63
C LEU A 472 -24.08 -4.86 10.20
N THR A 473 -24.99 -5.69 9.66
CA THR A 473 -24.68 -7.08 9.28
C THR A 473 -23.70 -7.22 8.13
N LYS A 474 -23.36 -6.10 7.42
CA LYS A 474 -22.36 -6.05 6.37
C LYS A 474 -21.01 -5.48 6.86
N LEU A 475 -20.91 -5.11 8.13
CA LEU A 475 -19.70 -4.54 8.70
C LEU A 475 -18.56 -5.56 8.66
N GLN A 476 -17.42 -5.14 8.13
CA GLN A 476 -16.20 -5.94 7.98
C GLN A 476 -15.10 -5.46 8.93
N GLN A 477 -15.03 -4.14 9.15
CA GLN A 477 -14.04 -3.50 10.00
C GLN A 477 -14.68 -2.54 10.99
N PHE A 478 -14.30 -2.66 12.26
CA PHE A 478 -14.74 -1.78 13.32
C PHE A 478 -13.56 -1.33 14.18
N TYR A 479 -13.19 -0.05 14.09
CA TYR A 479 -12.04 0.51 14.77
C TYR A 479 -12.43 1.65 15.69
N ILE A 480 -11.97 1.55 16.95
CA ILE A 480 -12.06 2.61 17.97
C ILE A 480 -10.66 2.75 18.56
N GLY A 481 -9.86 3.66 18.03
CA GLY A 481 -8.51 3.91 18.54
C GLY A 481 -8.40 5.23 19.26
N ASN A 482 -7.38 5.36 20.10
CA ASN A 482 -7.00 6.61 20.78
C ASN A 482 -8.15 7.28 21.56
N SER A 483 -9.00 6.49 22.19
CA SER A 483 -10.25 6.94 22.81
C SER A 483 -10.27 6.75 24.32
N SER A 484 -11.15 7.49 24.99
CA SER A 484 -11.39 7.38 26.44
C SER A 484 -12.57 6.46 26.79
N ILE A 485 -12.98 5.61 25.85
CA ILE A 485 -14.07 4.67 26.01
C ILE A 485 -13.74 3.62 27.08
N THR A 486 -14.74 3.22 27.87
CA THR A 486 -14.63 2.11 28.82
C THR A 486 -15.17 0.82 28.20
N SER A 487 -14.86 -0.32 28.82
CA SER A 487 -15.31 -1.62 28.35
C SER A 487 -16.84 -1.74 28.27
N ASP A 488 -17.53 -1.11 29.20
CA ASP A 488 -19.01 -1.15 29.25
C ASP A 488 -19.66 -0.20 28.25
N GLU A 489 -18.93 0.79 27.75
CA GLU A 489 -19.42 1.79 26.79
C GLU A 489 -19.22 1.34 25.32
N VAL A 490 -18.46 0.28 25.07
CA VAL A 490 -18.38 -0.34 23.76
C VAL A 490 -19.67 -1.13 23.51
N CYS A 491 -20.47 -0.68 22.54
CA CYS A 491 -21.76 -1.27 22.20
C CYS A 491 -22.77 -1.30 23.35
N ALA A 492 -22.87 -0.21 24.09
CA ALA A 492 -23.79 -0.01 25.22
C ALA A 492 -25.15 0.54 24.78
N LYS A 493 -26.09 0.53 25.71
CA LYS A 493 -27.40 1.16 25.52
C LYS A 493 -27.30 2.64 25.92
N PHE A 494 -27.18 3.53 24.94
CA PHE A 494 -27.12 4.99 25.14
C PHE A 494 -28.40 5.71 24.75
N TYR A 495 -29.54 5.00 24.64
CA TYR A 495 -30.76 5.63 24.23
C TYR A 495 -31.56 6.18 25.42
N ASN A 496 -32.17 7.34 25.21
CA ASN A 496 -33.28 7.80 26.01
C ASN A 496 -34.56 7.27 25.36
N ALA A 497 -35.37 6.49 26.08
CA ALA A 497 -36.65 5.95 25.61
C ALA A 497 -37.62 7.05 25.18
N ASP A 498 -37.43 8.26 25.68
CA ASP A 498 -38.23 9.44 25.38
C ASP A 498 -37.74 10.21 24.14
N ASP A 499 -36.60 9.80 23.51
CA ASP A 499 -36.12 10.43 22.30
C ASP A 499 -37.05 10.08 21.12
N PRO A 500 -37.71 11.09 20.49
CA PRO A 500 -38.67 10.85 19.43
C PRO A 500 -38.08 10.26 18.15
N VAL A 501 -36.77 10.40 17.94
CA VAL A 501 -36.03 9.88 16.78
C VAL A 501 -35.46 8.51 17.07
N TYR A 502 -34.80 8.33 18.22
CA TYR A 502 -34.00 7.17 18.57
C TYR A 502 -34.71 6.16 19.48
N GLY A 503 -35.67 6.59 20.31
CA GLY A 503 -36.43 5.69 21.17
C GLY A 503 -37.22 4.64 20.41
N LYS A 504 -37.55 4.89 19.15
CA LYS A 504 -38.24 3.92 18.27
C LYS A 504 -37.38 2.70 17.89
N PHE A 505 -36.05 2.84 17.95
CA PHE A 505 -35.13 1.75 17.60
C PHE A 505 -34.78 0.85 18.77
N ALA A 506 -34.98 1.32 19.97
CA ALA A 506 -34.64 0.59 21.21
C ALA A 506 -35.27 -0.78 21.33
N ALA A 507 -36.51 -0.92 20.83
CA ALA A 507 -37.27 -2.19 20.87
C ALA A 507 -36.79 -3.23 19.84
N GLU A 508 -35.98 -2.82 18.85
CA GLU A 508 -35.53 -3.71 17.77
C GLU A 508 -34.21 -4.43 18.12
N PHE A 509 -33.54 -4.09 19.24
CA PHE A 509 -32.24 -4.66 19.62
C PHE A 509 -32.42 -5.82 20.59
N THR A 510 -32.42 -7.02 20.08
CA THR A 510 -32.34 -8.24 20.89
C THR A 510 -30.87 -8.57 21.22
N GLU A 511 -30.61 -9.20 22.35
CA GLU A 511 -29.23 -9.51 22.80
C GLU A 511 -28.51 -10.54 21.92
N ASP A 512 -29.22 -11.24 21.06
CA ASP A 512 -28.72 -12.33 20.20
C ASP A 512 -28.21 -11.86 18.82
N ALA A 513 -28.16 -10.55 18.57
CA ALA A 513 -27.83 -10.00 17.25
C ALA A 513 -26.36 -10.19 16.80
N TRP A 514 -25.45 -10.57 17.70
CA TRP A 514 -24.03 -10.85 17.40
C TRP A 514 -23.87 -11.94 16.33
N ASP A 515 -24.69 -12.96 16.35
CA ASP A 515 -24.64 -14.08 15.40
C ASP A 515 -24.90 -13.66 13.95
N LYS A 516 -25.49 -12.48 13.76
CA LYS A 516 -25.78 -11.91 12.43
C LYS A 516 -24.60 -11.13 11.85
N MET A 517 -23.58 -10.80 12.64
CA MET A 517 -22.40 -10.08 12.19
C MET A 517 -21.37 -11.02 11.55
N THR A 518 -21.81 -11.75 10.54
CA THR A 518 -21.01 -12.80 9.88
C THR A 518 -19.94 -12.27 8.94
N THR A 519 -19.88 -10.95 8.72
CA THR A 519 -18.90 -10.29 7.87
C THR A 519 -17.83 -9.52 8.65
N LEU A 520 -18.03 -9.32 9.98
CA LEU A 520 -17.08 -8.59 10.80
C LEU A 520 -15.85 -9.44 11.08
N THR A 521 -14.77 -9.13 10.37
CA THR A 521 -13.52 -9.89 10.39
C THR A 521 -12.40 -9.19 11.14
N ASP A 522 -12.50 -7.87 11.37
CA ASP A 522 -11.38 -7.07 11.87
C ASP A 522 -11.87 -6.00 12.85
N ILE A 523 -11.39 -6.06 14.07
CA ILE A 523 -11.69 -5.07 15.12
C ILE A 523 -10.42 -4.51 15.72
N GLU A 524 -10.50 -3.21 16.08
CA GLU A 524 -9.42 -2.53 16.76
C GLU A 524 -9.93 -1.70 17.95
N LEU A 525 -9.24 -1.84 19.08
CA LEU A 525 -9.44 -1.03 20.26
C LEU A 525 -8.07 -0.53 20.76
N TYR A 526 -7.37 0.19 19.86
CA TYR A 526 -5.98 0.60 20.06
C TYR A 526 -5.86 1.82 20.97
N ASN A 527 -4.93 1.77 21.93
CA ASN A 527 -4.63 2.90 22.81
C ASN A 527 -5.87 3.48 23.53
N CYS A 528 -6.67 2.60 24.11
CA CYS A 528 -7.85 2.95 24.91
C CYS A 528 -7.58 2.67 26.39
N PRO A 529 -6.97 3.62 27.15
CA PRO A 529 -6.45 3.36 28.50
C PRO A 529 -7.51 3.11 29.56
N LYS A 530 -8.78 3.41 29.31
CA LYS A 530 -9.88 3.15 30.23
C LYS A 530 -10.56 1.80 30.04
N ILE A 531 -10.13 1.04 29.03
CA ILE A 531 -10.56 -0.35 28.86
C ILE A 531 -10.00 -1.16 30.02
N SER A 532 -10.86 -1.73 30.82
CA SER A 532 -10.53 -2.52 32.03
C SER A 532 -10.71 -4.03 31.84
N ARG A 533 -11.35 -4.47 30.76
CA ARG A 533 -11.55 -5.85 30.32
C ARG A 533 -11.86 -5.88 28.82
N ILE A 534 -11.73 -7.03 28.19
CA ILE A 534 -12.21 -7.18 26.81
C ILE A 534 -13.73 -6.95 26.80
N PRO A 535 -14.26 -6.05 25.96
CA PRO A 535 -15.70 -5.79 25.88
C PRO A 535 -16.49 -7.06 25.53
N ASP A 536 -17.68 -7.23 26.13
CA ASP A 536 -18.51 -8.43 25.93
C ASP A 536 -18.86 -8.70 24.47
N PHE A 537 -19.00 -7.64 23.68
CA PHE A 537 -19.22 -7.71 22.24
C PHE A 537 -18.17 -8.58 21.51
N TYR A 538 -16.92 -8.57 21.96
CA TYR A 538 -15.80 -9.16 21.26
C TYR A 538 -15.68 -10.68 21.39
N TYR A 539 -16.40 -11.29 22.33
CA TYR A 539 -16.28 -12.73 22.57
C TYR A 539 -17.07 -13.61 21.62
N ASN A 540 -18.19 -13.11 21.08
CA ASN A 540 -19.17 -13.92 20.37
C ASN A 540 -19.34 -13.61 18.88
N LEU A 541 -18.31 -13.00 18.27
CA LEU A 541 -18.31 -12.67 16.84
C LEU A 541 -18.00 -13.92 15.99
N PRO A 542 -18.91 -14.32 15.08
CA PRO A 542 -18.79 -15.62 14.40
C PRO A 542 -17.74 -15.67 13.29
N ALA A 543 -17.25 -14.51 12.84
CA ALA A 543 -16.34 -14.42 11.68
C ALA A 543 -15.05 -13.63 11.97
N LEU A 544 -14.81 -13.24 13.24
CA LEU A 544 -13.69 -12.39 13.57
C LEU A 544 -12.35 -13.10 13.36
N GLN A 545 -11.48 -12.49 12.57
CA GLN A 545 -10.15 -13.02 12.23
C GLN A 545 -9.02 -12.21 12.86
N ALA A 546 -9.20 -10.90 13.04
CA ALA A 546 -8.18 -10.03 13.60
C ALA A 546 -8.73 -9.16 14.74
N MET A 547 -7.99 -9.12 15.84
CA MET A 547 -8.31 -8.29 17.01
C MET A 547 -7.05 -7.53 17.44
N ASN A 548 -7.16 -6.20 17.55
CA ASN A 548 -6.10 -5.36 18.06
C ASN A 548 -6.52 -4.69 19.38
N LEU A 549 -5.85 -5.05 20.46
CA LEU A 549 -6.03 -4.50 21.81
C LEU A 549 -4.71 -3.88 22.32
N ALA A 550 -3.81 -3.49 21.42
CA ALA A 550 -2.54 -2.91 21.82
C ALA A 550 -2.72 -1.57 22.55
N ARG A 551 -1.86 -1.30 23.53
CA ARG A 551 -1.86 -0.09 24.37
C ARG A 551 -3.12 0.12 25.23
N CYS A 552 -3.87 -0.92 25.52
CA CYS A 552 -5.01 -0.88 26.45
C CYS A 552 -4.58 -1.16 27.91
N LYS A 553 -3.77 -0.26 28.47
CA LYS A 553 -3.11 -0.42 29.77
C LYS A 553 -4.05 -0.46 30.98
N GLY A 554 -5.35 -0.22 30.80
CA GLY A 554 -6.35 -0.30 31.87
C GLY A 554 -6.68 -1.72 32.31
N ILE A 555 -6.37 -2.74 31.47
CA ILE A 555 -6.65 -4.14 31.79
C ILE A 555 -5.56 -4.67 32.75
N SER A 556 -5.97 -5.12 33.94
CA SER A 556 -5.04 -5.72 34.90
C SER A 556 -4.59 -7.13 34.47
N ALA A 557 -3.44 -7.61 34.96
CA ALA A 557 -2.94 -8.94 34.64
C ALA A 557 -3.94 -10.06 34.98
N ASN A 558 -4.59 -9.97 36.15
CA ASN A 558 -5.60 -10.94 36.57
C ASN A 558 -6.83 -10.93 35.66
N GLN A 559 -7.28 -9.75 35.24
CA GLN A 559 -8.40 -9.61 34.33
C GLN A 559 -8.05 -10.19 32.96
N LEU A 560 -6.85 -9.93 32.46
CA LEU A 560 -6.38 -10.50 31.17
C LEU A 560 -6.37 -12.03 31.19
N ARG A 561 -5.97 -12.65 32.30
CA ARG A 561 -6.05 -14.11 32.44
C ARG A 561 -7.48 -14.61 32.33
N SER A 562 -8.43 -13.96 32.97
CA SER A 562 -9.86 -14.27 32.87
C SER A 562 -10.37 -14.07 31.45
N ASP A 563 -10.01 -12.94 30.82
CA ASP A 563 -10.42 -12.60 29.46
C ASP A 563 -9.89 -13.59 28.43
N TRP A 564 -8.63 -14.06 28.56
CA TRP A 564 -8.06 -15.10 27.70
C TRP A 564 -8.82 -16.42 27.79
N THR A 565 -9.13 -16.85 29.02
CA THR A 565 -9.88 -18.09 29.23
C THR A 565 -11.25 -18.00 28.57
N ARG A 566 -11.97 -16.90 28.78
CA ARG A 566 -13.26 -16.66 28.14
C ARG A 566 -13.15 -16.58 26.61
N LEU A 567 -12.17 -15.82 26.10
CA LEU A 567 -11.96 -15.68 24.66
C LEU A 567 -11.71 -17.03 23.98
N ALA A 568 -10.91 -17.90 24.60
CA ALA A 568 -10.62 -19.21 24.07
C ALA A 568 -11.84 -20.15 24.03
N GLU A 569 -12.82 -19.97 24.94
CA GLU A 569 -14.01 -20.80 25.04
C GLU A 569 -15.14 -20.36 24.11
N GLU A 570 -15.24 -19.08 23.87
CA GLU A 570 -16.31 -18.47 23.08
C GLU A 570 -16.04 -18.57 21.55
N LYS A 571 -16.98 -18.08 20.73
CA LYS A 571 -16.93 -18.20 19.26
C LYS A 571 -15.71 -17.50 18.63
N THR A 572 -15.42 -16.31 19.09
CA THR A 572 -14.30 -15.50 18.56
C THR A 572 -12.95 -16.20 18.69
N GLY A 573 -12.68 -16.87 19.82
CA GLY A 573 -11.43 -17.59 20.01
C GLY A 573 -11.20 -18.71 18.99
N LYS A 574 -12.27 -19.26 18.41
CA LYS A 574 -12.19 -20.34 17.40
C LYS A 574 -11.94 -19.82 15.98
N THR A 575 -12.26 -18.56 15.71
CA THR A 575 -12.10 -17.95 14.37
C THR A 575 -10.89 -17.03 14.28
N LEU A 576 -10.39 -16.57 15.43
CA LEU A 576 -9.31 -15.57 15.50
C LEU A 576 -8.01 -16.14 14.94
N GLN A 577 -7.42 -15.40 14.00
CA GLN A 577 -6.15 -15.71 13.35
C GLN A 577 -5.03 -14.79 13.80
N ILE A 578 -5.36 -13.55 14.19
CA ILE A 578 -4.40 -12.51 14.55
C ILE A 578 -4.86 -11.81 15.83
N LEU A 579 -3.99 -11.74 16.83
CA LEU A 579 -4.22 -11.04 18.07
C LEU A 579 -3.04 -10.15 18.43
N TYR A 580 -3.29 -8.83 18.50
CA TYR A 580 -2.32 -7.84 18.97
C TYR A 580 -2.68 -7.39 20.39
N MET A 581 -1.75 -7.60 21.32
CA MET A 581 -1.86 -7.20 22.73
C MET A 581 -0.56 -6.56 23.23
N SER A 582 0.21 -5.98 22.33
CA SER A 582 1.45 -5.29 22.70
C SER A 582 1.21 -4.02 23.50
N TYR A 583 2.23 -3.59 24.26
CA TYR A 583 2.19 -2.39 25.10
C TYR A 583 1.08 -2.39 26.17
N ASN A 584 0.78 -3.54 26.73
CA ASN A 584 -0.14 -3.69 27.85
C ASN A 584 0.62 -3.98 29.18
N ASN A 585 -0.07 -4.50 30.18
CA ASN A 585 0.50 -4.81 31.49
C ASN A 585 0.52 -6.32 31.75
N LEU A 586 0.66 -7.16 30.72
CA LEU A 586 0.75 -8.61 30.88
C LEU A 586 2.00 -8.98 31.70
N GLU A 587 1.83 -9.77 32.74
CA GLU A 587 2.93 -10.29 33.57
C GLU A 587 3.21 -11.78 33.32
N GLU A 588 2.22 -12.50 32.81
CA GLU A 588 2.30 -13.92 32.50
C GLU A 588 1.79 -14.20 31.08
N PHE A 589 2.39 -15.22 30.48
CA PHE A 589 1.93 -15.75 29.20
C PHE A 589 0.63 -16.54 29.40
N PRO A 590 -0.30 -16.56 28.43
CA PRO A 590 -1.54 -17.33 28.53
C PRO A 590 -1.28 -18.82 28.76
N GLU A 591 -2.14 -19.45 29.55
CA GLU A 591 -2.02 -20.88 29.83
C GLU A 591 -2.28 -21.74 28.60
N SER A 592 -1.61 -22.89 28.53
CA SER A 592 -1.74 -23.86 27.43
C SER A 592 -3.18 -24.31 27.20
N SER A 593 -3.98 -24.43 28.25
CA SER A 593 -5.40 -24.81 28.20
C SER A 593 -6.27 -23.81 27.44
N ALA A 594 -5.94 -22.52 27.51
CA ALA A 594 -6.63 -21.49 26.77
C ALA A 594 -6.15 -21.43 25.31
N LEU A 595 -4.82 -21.40 25.11
CA LEU A 595 -4.24 -21.30 23.77
C LEU A 595 -4.60 -22.51 22.87
N SER A 596 -4.64 -23.73 23.42
CA SER A 596 -4.97 -24.94 22.65
C SER A 596 -6.39 -24.94 22.07
N LYS A 597 -7.29 -24.11 22.58
CA LYS A 597 -8.63 -23.92 22.03
C LYS A 597 -8.70 -22.92 20.89
N MET A 598 -7.68 -22.07 20.75
CA MET A 598 -7.57 -21.04 19.70
C MET A 598 -6.85 -21.59 18.47
N VAL A 599 -7.43 -22.63 17.89
CA VAL A 599 -6.80 -23.49 16.86
C VAL A 599 -6.42 -22.77 15.55
N ASN A 600 -7.02 -21.62 15.27
CA ASN A 600 -6.76 -20.83 14.06
C ASN A 600 -5.81 -19.65 14.31
N LEU A 601 -5.34 -19.45 15.56
CA LEU A 601 -4.48 -18.34 15.90
C LEU A 601 -3.10 -18.52 15.24
N GLY A 602 -2.83 -17.74 14.20
CA GLY A 602 -1.58 -17.76 13.43
C GLY A 602 -0.56 -16.72 13.89
N LEU A 603 -1.02 -15.55 14.35
CA LEU A 603 -0.16 -14.48 14.84
C LEU A 603 -0.57 -14.02 16.25
N LEU A 604 0.38 -14.00 17.17
CA LEU A 604 0.21 -13.49 18.52
C LEU A 604 1.30 -12.47 18.84
N ASP A 605 0.89 -11.20 19.05
CA ASP A 605 1.78 -10.12 19.44
C ASP A 605 1.60 -9.77 20.93
N LEU A 606 2.58 -10.11 21.72
CA LEU A 606 2.69 -9.81 23.15
C LEU A 606 3.91 -8.95 23.46
N ALA A 607 4.47 -8.28 22.48
CA ALA A 607 5.63 -7.41 22.66
C ALA A 607 5.35 -6.24 23.62
N TYR A 608 6.39 -5.69 24.23
CA TYR A 608 6.29 -4.53 25.11
C TYR A 608 5.31 -4.71 26.27
N ASN A 609 5.35 -5.87 26.91
CA ASN A 609 4.64 -6.17 28.14
C ASN A 609 5.63 -6.37 29.32
N ASN A 610 5.14 -6.94 30.41
CA ASN A 610 5.93 -7.24 31.62
C ASN A 610 6.05 -8.75 31.86
N ILE A 611 5.95 -9.58 30.80
CA ILE A 611 5.93 -11.03 30.91
C ILE A 611 7.27 -11.52 31.45
N LYS A 612 7.22 -12.26 32.56
CA LYS A 612 8.38 -12.88 33.20
C LYS A 612 8.45 -14.38 32.97
N LYS A 613 7.27 -15.01 32.88
CA LYS A 613 7.13 -16.45 32.81
C LYS A 613 6.31 -16.85 31.59
N LEU A 614 6.81 -17.83 30.84
CA LEU A 614 6.10 -18.45 29.74
C LEU A 614 5.49 -19.77 30.16
N HIS A 615 4.37 -20.13 29.55
CA HIS A 615 3.78 -21.44 29.61
C HIS A 615 3.96 -22.16 28.26
N PRO A 616 4.08 -23.48 28.24
CA PRO A 616 4.15 -24.24 27.00
C PRO A 616 2.86 -24.09 26.21
N PHE A 617 2.97 -24.11 24.89
CA PHE A 617 1.79 -24.19 24.04
C PHE A 617 1.16 -25.58 24.12
N GLY A 618 -0.18 -25.65 24.06
CA GLY A 618 -0.90 -26.91 23.86
C GLY A 618 -0.74 -27.41 22.41
N SER A 619 -1.07 -28.68 22.20
CA SER A 619 -1.12 -29.24 20.84
C SER A 619 -2.26 -28.68 20.00
N GLY A 620 -2.09 -28.56 18.70
CA GLY A 620 -3.13 -28.20 17.74
C GLY A 620 -3.29 -26.72 17.47
N ILE A 621 -2.32 -25.87 17.84
CA ILE A 621 -2.32 -24.44 17.52
C ILE A 621 -1.59 -24.23 16.19
N ALA A 622 -2.19 -23.43 15.28
CA ALA A 622 -1.60 -23.07 13.98
C ALA A 622 -0.77 -21.76 14.05
N LEU A 623 -0.01 -21.56 15.13
CA LEU A 623 0.74 -20.31 15.35
C LEU A 623 1.95 -20.24 14.41
N SER A 624 1.99 -19.24 13.53
CA SER A 624 3.11 -19.00 12.61
C SER A 624 4.06 -17.90 13.09
N SER A 625 3.55 -16.95 13.86
CA SER A 625 4.34 -15.80 14.34
C SER A 625 4.03 -15.49 15.80
N LEU A 626 5.08 -15.38 16.61
CA LEU A 626 4.98 -15.03 18.02
C LEU A 626 5.99 -13.92 18.35
N TYR A 627 5.47 -12.77 18.82
CA TYR A 627 6.27 -11.62 19.21
C TYR A 627 6.26 -11.46 20.73
N LEU A 628 7.41 -11.69 21.36
CA LEU A 628 7.63 -11.60 22.80
C LEU A 628 8.76 -10.61 23.15
N ASN A 629 9.18 -9.81 22.18
CA ASN A 629 10.23 -8.81 22.39
C ASN A 629 9.83 -7.72 23.39
N ASN A 630 10.81 -7.14 24.06
CA ASN A 630 10.60 -6.10 25.08
C ASN A 630 9.68 -6.55 26.22
N ASN A 631 10.03 -7.69 26.82
CA ASN A 631 9.43 -8.23 28.02
C ASN A 631 10.51 -8.44 29.12
N GLN A 632 10.25 -9.25 30.11
CA GLN A 632 11.16 -9.54 31.23
C GLN A 632 11.42 -11.05 31.36
N ILE A 633 11.39 -11.79 30.23
CA ILE A 633 11.50 -13.24 30.18
C ILE A 633 12.94 -13.64 30.55
N GLU A 634 13.09 -14.51 31.55
CA GLU A 634 14.38 -15.03 32.02
C GLU A 634 14.64 -16.45 31.51
N GLU A 635 13.57 -17.24 31.34
CA GLU A 635 13.63 -18.64 30.95
C GLU A 635 12.54 -19.00 29.96
N ILE A 636 12.81 -19.91 29.05
CA ILE A 636 11.88 -20.48 28.09
C ILE A 636 11.61 -21.93 28.48
N PRO A 637 10.36 -22.37 28.66
CA PRO A 637 10.05 -23.73 29.05
C PRO A 637 10.48 -24.76 27.98
N ALA A 638 10.95 -25.91 28.41
CA ALA A 638 11.55 -26.95 27.55
C ALA A 638 10.59 -27.47 26.45
N ASN A 639 9.31 -27.33 26.62
CA ASN A 639 8.27 -27.77 25.68
C ASN A 639 7.51 -26.63 25.01
N LEU A 640 8.06 -25.42 25.01
CA LEU A 640 7.41 -24.27 24.40
C LEU A 640 7.02 -24.52 22.95
N CYS A 641 7.93 -25.10 22.17
CA CYS A 641 7.78 -25.25 20.72
C CYS A 641 7.18 -26.60 20.27
N GLY A 642 6.61 -27.40 21.17
CA GLY A 642 5.97 -28.68 20.82
C GLY A 642 4.61 -28.55 20.08
N PHE A 643 4.36 -27.45 19.36
CA PHE A 643 3.01 -27.04 19.00
C PHE A 643 2.74 -26.87 17.52
N THR A 644 3.72 -26.68 16.64
CA THR A 644 3.39 -26.30 15.27
C THR A 644 4.29 -26.87 14.20
N ASP A 645 3.65 -27.17 13.10
CA ASP A 645 4.28 -27.49 11.85
C ASP A 645 4.64 -26.25 11.02
N ASP A 646 4.19 -25.02 11.40
CA ASP A 646 4.23 -23.84 10.54
C ASP A 646 4.81 -22.58 11.20
N VAL A 647 5.63 -22.69 12.26
CA VAL A 647 6.26 -21.51 12.88
C VAL A 647 7.22 -20.83 11.91
N GLU A 648 6.87 -19.63 11.49
CA GLU A 648 7.71 -18.82 10.59
C GLU A 648 8.65 -17.89 11.36
N SER A 649 8.19 -17.33 12.49
CA SER A 649 8.94 -16.30 13.21
C SER A 649 8.69 -16.33 14.72
N LEU A 650 9.77 -16.36 15.49
CA LEU A 650 9.78 -16.16 16.95
C LEU A 650 10.73 -15.03 17.32
N THR A 651 10.29 -14.08 18.16
CA THR A 651 11.18 -13.05 18.69
C THR A 651 11.13 -12.96 20.20
N PHE A 652 12.31 -13.07 20.81
CA PHE A 652 12.58 -12.89 22.22
C PHE A 652 13.53 -11.70 22.47
N ALA A 653 13.66 -10.82 21.49
CA ALA A 653 14.55 -9.66 21.61
C ALA A 653 14.22 -8.77 22.81
N HIS A 654 15.22 -8.11 23.41
CA HIS A 654 15.03 -7.23 24.56
C HIS A 654 14.31 -7.89 25.74
N ASN A 655 14.82 -9.03 26.17
CA ASN A 655 14.41 -9.76 27.38
C ASN A 655 15.61 -9.95 28.35
N LYS A 656 15.51 -10.88 29.28
CA LYS A 656 16.55 -11.18 30.29
C LYS A 656 17.11 -12.59 30.18
N LEU A 657 17.03 -13.19 29.00
CA LEU A 657 17.51 -14.55 28.78
C LEU A 657 19.02 -14.63 28.97
N LYS A 658 19.49 -15.62 29.73
CA LYS A 658 20.92 -15.88 29.99
C LYS A 658 21.52 -16.97 29.11
N LYS A 659 20.66 -17.83 28.55
CA LYS A 659 21.01 -18.96 27.69
C LYS A 659 20.02 -19.16 26.59
N ILE A 660 20.46 -19.71 25.46
CA ILE A 660 19.58 -20.16 24.39
C ILE A 660 19.06 -21.55 24.78
N PRO A 661 17.73 -21.74 24.91
CA PRO A 661 17.19 -23.03 25.35
C PRO A 661 17.37 -24.12 24.29
N ASN A 662 17.49 -25.39 24.72
CA ASN A 662 17.68 -26.54 23.87
C ASN A 662 16.36 -27.13 23.35
N ILE A 663 15.55 -26.31 22.69
CA ILE A 663 14.15 -26.63 22.29
C ILE A 663 13.84 -26.29 20.84
N PHE A 664 14.80 -25.75 20.09
CA PHE A 664 14.57 -25.29 18.71
C PHE A 664 15.20 -26.23 17.66
N ASP A 665 15.33 -27.49 17.96
CA ASP A 665 15.86 -28.48 17.04
C ASP A 665 14.79 -29.06 16.10
N ALA A 666 15.22 -29.78 15.06
CA ALA A 666 14.33 -30.39 14.08
C ALA A 666 13.37 -31.45 14.65
N SER A 667 13.59 -31.94 15.88
CA SER A 667 12.67 -32.87 16.57
C SER A 667 11.57 -32.11 17.34
N SER A 668 11.80 -30.83 17.65
CA SER A 668 10.90 -29.99 18.43
C SER A 668 10.10 -29.04 17.55
N VAL A 669 10.70 -28.55 16.44
CA VAL A 669 10.09 -27.59 15.53
C VAL A 669 10.40 -27.95 14.07
N ARG A 670 9.50 -27.59 13.14
CA ARG A 670 9.86 -27.54 11.73
C ARG A 670 10.86 -26.43 11.47
N GLU A 671 11.43 -26.38 10.27
CA GLU A 671 12.30 -25.29 9.84
C GLU A 671 11.56 -23.96 9.93
N MET A 672 12.04 -23.08 10.81
CA MET A 672 11.53 -21.73 10.98
C MET A 672 12.19 -20.75 10.02
N GLY A 673 11.49 -19.71 9.62
CA GLY A 673 12.08 -18.59 8.88
C GLY A 673 13.08 -17.81 9.74
N SER A 674 12.72 -17.48 11.00
CA SER A 674 13.58 -16.70 11.88
C SER A 674 13.37 -16.94 13.38
N VAL A 675 14.47 -16.87 14.14
CA VAL A 675 14.46 -16.74 15.61
C VAL A 675 15.36 -15.59 16.03
N ASP A 676 14.82 -14.70 16.90
CA ASP A 676 15.55 -13.55 17.37
C ASP A 676 15.68 -13.51 18.90
N PHE A 677 16.90 -13.53 19.34
CA PHE A 677 17.33 -13.42 20.74
C PHE A 677 18.16 -12.16 21.02
N SER A 678 18.13 -11.17 20.15
CA SER A 678 18.94 -9.96 20.32
C SER A 678 18.61 -9.19 21.60
N TYR A 679 19.55 -8.39 22.08
CA TYR A 679 19.39 -7.57 23.29
C TYR A 679 18.91 -8.35 24.51
N ASN A 680 19.58 -9.45 24.80
CA ASN A 680 19.42 -10.24 26.01
C ASN A 680 20.73 -10.28 26.82
N GLU A 681 20.83 -11.19 27.78
CA GLU A 681 22.03 -11.42 28.58
C GLU A 681 22.70 -12.75 28.24
N ILE A 682 22.52 -13.26 27.05
CA ILE A 682 22.93 -14.59 26.64
C ILE A 682 24.46 -14.70 26.62
N THR A 683 24.98 -15.76 27.30
CA THR A 683 26.41 -16.10 27.32
C THR A 683 26.73 -17.35 26.49
N GLY A 684 25.74 -18.09 26.02
CA GLY A 684 25.87 -19.32 25.24
C GLY A 684 24.59 -20.16 25.25
N VAL A 685 24.68 -21.39 24.83
CA VAL A 685 23.56 -22.35 24.79
C VAL A 685 23.31 -23.00 26.13
N ASP A 686 22.08 -23.50 26.35
CA ASP A 686 21.77 -24.32 27.54
C ASP A 686 22.15 -25.76 27.33
N THR A 687 23.11 -26.23 28.13
CA THR A 687 23.57 -27.64 28.16
C THR A 687 23.19 -28.33 29.47
N SER A 688 22.40 -27.70 30.32
CA SER A 688 22.00 -28.26 31.63
C SER A 688 21.15 -29.54 31.50
N HIS A 689 20.48 -29.71 30.38
CA HIS A 689 19.60 -30.85 30.08
C HIS A 689 20.17 -31.78 28.99
N GLY A 690 21.49 -31.81 28.79
CA GLY A 690 22.18 -32.66 27.83
C GLY A 690 22.81 -31.87 26.67
N THR A 691 23.26 -32.61 25.66
CA THR A 691 23.90 -32.01 24.48
C THR A 691 22.93 -31.12 23.75
N TYR A 692 23.39 -29.92 23.41
CA TYR A 692 22.58 -28.96 22.63
C TYR A 692 22.31 -29.52 21.22
N LYS A 693 21.06 -29.44 20.77
CA LYS A 693 20.62 -30.11 19.54
C LYS A 693 20.58 -29.21 18.32
N GLY A 694 21.00 -27.95 18.44
CA GLY A 694 21.00 -26.95 17.36
C GLY A 694 19.73 -26.13 17.30
N ILE A 695 19.67 -25.24 16.29
CA ILE A 695 18.50 -24.43 15.97
C ILE A 695 18.05 -24.72 14.55
N ASN A 696 16.79 -25.13 14.39
CA ASN A 696 16.17 -25.41 13.10
C ASN A 696 15.46 -24.14 12.55
N ALA A 697 16.25 -23.12 12.19
CA ALA A 697 15.76 -21.87 11.62
C ALA A 697 16.71 -21.36 10.52
N ALA A 698 16.15 -20.69 9.50
CA ALA A 698 16.94 -20.12 8.41
C ALA A 698 17.72 -18.86 8.84
N SER A 699 17.14 -18.04 9.70
CA SER A 699 17.78 -16.84 10.23
C SER A 699 17.84 -16.88 11.76
N VAL A 700 19.03 -16.65 12.32
CA VAL A 700 19.27 -16.62 13.77
C VAL A 700 19.95 -15.32 14.13
N THR A 701 19.28 -14.50 14.97
CA THR A 701 19.81 -13.24 15.48
C THR A 701 20.13 -13.36 16.97
N LEU A 702 21.38 -13.11 17.31
CA LEU A 702 21.94 -13.13 18.66
C LEU A 702 22.70 -11.85 19.00
N SER A 703 22.39 -10.78 18.26
CA SER A 703 23.10 -9.51 18.43
C SER A 703 22.86 -8.87 19.82
N ASN A 704 23.83 -8.09 20.27
CA ASN A 704 23.76 -7.34 21.53
C ASN A 704 23.48 -8.25 22.75
N ASN A 705 24.30 -9.29 22.89
CA ASN A 705 24.31 -10.22 24.01
C ASN A 705 25.69 -10.20 24.72
N LYS A 706 25.96 -11.20 25.59
CA LYS A 706 27.20 -11.35 26.35
C LYS A 706 28.00 -12.56 25.91
N ILE A 707 27.92 -12.96 24.64
CA ILE A 707 28.56 -14.15 24.10
C ILE A 707 30.06 -13.89 23.93
N GLU A 708 30.88 -14.67 24.65
CA GLU A 708 32.35 -14.59 24.58
C GLU A 708 32.97 -15.64 23.64
N LYS A 709 32.31 -16.78 23.49
CA LYS A 709 32.75 -17.92 22.65
C LYS A 709 31.77 -18.12 21.52
N PHE A 710 32.29 -18.40 20.33
CA PHE A 710 31.42 -18.71 19.19
C PHE A 710 30.54 -19.94 19.50
N PRO A 711 29.20 -19.81 19.40
CA PRO A 711 28.28 -20.87 19.79
C PRO A 711 28.12 -21.92 18.70
N SER A 712 29.15 -22.76 18.52
CA SER A 712 29.20 -23.82 17.48
C SER A 712 28.05 -24.84 17.59
N GLU A 713 27.49 -24.93 18.79
CA GLU A 713 26.37 -25.82 19.13
C GLU A 713 25.07 -25.45 18.41
N LEU A 714 24.93 -24.23 17.91
CA LEU A 714 23.76 -23.82 17.12
C LEU A 714 23.59 -24.68 15.86
N PHE A 715 24.72 -25.19 15.33
CA PHE A 715 24.74 -25.95 14.09
C PHE A 715 24.72 -27.43 14.33
N THR A 716 23.84 -28.14 13.64
CA THR A 716 23.84 -29.61 13.53
C THR A 716 24.05 -30.03 12.08
N ALA A 717 24.25 -31.34 11.84
CA ALA A 717 24.35 -31.84 10.47
C ALA A 717 23.05 -31.52 9.70
N GLY A 718 23.17 -30.79 8.58
CA GLY A 718 22.01 -30.33 7.79
C GLY A 718 21.29 -29.09 8.34
N SER A 719 21.95 -28.35 9.23
CA SER A 719 21.38 -27.10 9.76
C SER A 719 20.92 -26.16 8.65
N PRO A 720 19.66 -25.61 8.69
CA PRO A 720 19.12 -24.72 7.67
C PRO A 720 19.60 -23.28 7.80
N ILE A 721 20.46 -22.97 8.78
CA ILE A 721 20.88 -21.58 9.04
C ILE A 721 21.58 -20.99 7.82
N THR A 722 20.96 -19.99 7.21
CA THR A 722 21.50 -19.20 6.10
C THR A 722 22.02 -17.84 6.55
N THR A 723 21.46 -17.29 7.63
CA THR A 723 21.84 -15.98 8.19
C THR A 723 22.12 -16.10 9.68
N LEU A 724 23.28 -15.61 10.10
CA LEU A 724 23.69 -15.58 11.50
C LEU A 724 24.20 -14.18 11.87
N ASP A 725 23.47 -13.52 12.77
CA ASP A 725 23.88 -12.25 13.37
C ASP A 725 24.35 -12.46 14.81
N LEU A 726 25.66 -12.28 15.04
CA LEU A 726 26.33 -12.27 16.35
C LEU A 726 26.95 -10.90 16.68
N SER A 727 26.47 -9.84 16.04
CA SER A 727 26.98 -8.50 16.26
C SER A 727 26.74 -8.00 17.69
N GLY A 728 27.58 -7.08 18.18
CA GLY A 728 27.40 -6.51 19.53
C GLY A 728 27.62 -7.51 20.68
N ASN A 729 28.50 -8.48 20.51
CA ASN A 729 28.86 -9.47 21.52
C ASN A 729 30.28 -9.24 22.06
N GLN A 730 30.87 -10.22 22.75
CA GLN A 730 32.17 -10.11 23.40
C GLN A 730 33.18 -11.14 22.90
N MET A 731 32.96 -11.71 21.71
CA MET A 731 33.81 -12.74 21.14
C MET A 731 35.21 -12.21 20.85
N ARG A 732 36.25 -12.98 21.30
CA ARG A 732 37.65 -12.62 21.06
C ARG A 732 38.32 -13.53 20.01
N THR A 733 37.90 -14.75 19.96
CA THR A 733 38.43 -15.75 19.01
C THR A 733 37.34 -16.72 18.63
N ILE A 734 37.48 -17.33 17.46
CA ILE A 734 36.67 -18.43 16.99
C ILE A 734 37.59 -19.64 16.84
N PRO A 735 37.49 -20.62 17.73
CA PRO A 735 38.39 -21.80 17.72
C PRO A 735 38.26 -22.59 16.42
N LYS A 736 39.35 -23.19 15.96
CA LYS A 736 39.34 -24.12 14.83
C LYS A 736 38.43 -25.33 15.14
N GLY A 737 37.62 -25.74 14.17
CA GLY A 737 36.61 -26.80 14.32
C GLY A 737 35.27 -26.32 14.87
N SER A 738 35.11 -25.00 15.14
CA SER A 738 33.84 -24.41 15.55
C SER A 738 32.77 -24.49 14.46
N ILE A 739 33.18 -24.40 13.20
CA ILE A 739 32.33 -24.52 12.02
C ILE A 739 32.85 -25.68 11.17
N THR A 740 31.98 -26.59 10.78
CA THR A 740 32.30 -27.65 9.83
C THR A 740 31.32 -27.59 8.64
N GLY A 741 31.79 -27.92 7.45
CA GLY A 741 30.98 -27.83 6.24
C GLY A 741 29.71 -28.69 6.26
N LYS A 742 29.67 -29.76 7.05
CA LYS A 742 28.47 -30.58 7.22
C LYS A 742 27.42 -29.91 8.10
N LYS A 743 27.82 -29.01 9.01
CA LYS A 743 26.93 -28.36 9.98
C LYS A 743 26.44 -26.97 9.50
N ALA A 744 27.33 -26.17 8.91
CA ALA A 744 27.04 -24.79 8.50
C ALA A 744 27.04 -24.61 6.96
N TYR A 745 26.75 -25.66 6.23
CA TYR A 745 26.87 -25.71 4.76
C TYR A 745 26.03 -24.63 4.03
N LEU A 746 24.85 -24.32 4.55
CA LEU A 746 23.90 -23.36 3.92
C LEU A 746 24.14 -21.90 4.32
N LEU A 747 25.12 -21.62 5.19
CA LEU A 747 25.36 -20.30 5.70
C LEU A 747 25.78 -19.34 4.58
N GLN A 748 25.07 -18.21 4.45
CA GLN A 748 25.22 -17.21 3.39
C GLN A 748 25.64 -15.84 3.94
N VAL A 749 25.09 -15.44 5.08
CA VAL A 749 25.29 -14.12 5.68
C VAL A 749 25.78 -14.27 7.10
N ILE A 750 26.89 -13.60 7.41
CA ILE A 750 27.47 -13.54 8.76
C ILE A 750 27.69 -12.09 9.15
N ASP A 751 27.18 -11.73 10.33
CA ASP A 751 27.46 -10.45 10.97
C ASP A 751 28.19 -10.66 12.30
N PHE A 752 29.43 -10.24 12.35
CA PHE A 752 30.29 -10.28 13.56
C PHE A 752 30.69 -8.87 14.04
N ARG A 753 30.02 -7.84 13.57
CA ARG A 753 30.34 -6.48 13.98
C ARG A 753 30.31 -6.28 15.49
N PHE A 754 31.03 -5.28 15.97
CA PHE A 754 31.02 -4.89 17.38
C PHE A 754 31.35 -6.07 18.33
N ASN A 755 32.39 -6.83 18.01
CA ASN A 755 32.98 -7.83 18.86
C ASN A 755 34.44 -7.46 19.24
N LYS A 756 35.23 -8.40 19.72
CA LYS A 756 36.64 -8.23 20.06
C LYS A 756 37.52 -9.22 19.28
N LEU A 757 37.09 -9.62 18.10
CA LEU A 757 37.78 -10.58 17.27
C LEU A 757 39.14 -10.05 16.78
N THR A 758 40.15 -10.88 16.86
CA THR A 758 41.51 -10.57 16.39
C THR A 758 41.89 -11.41 15.17
N SER A 759 41.21 -12.52 14.93
CA SER A 759 41.45 -13.43 13.80
C SER A 759 40.22 -14.29 13.51
N LEU A 760 40.16 -14.83 12.29
CA LEU A 760 39.25 -15.91 11.91
C LEU A 760 40.02 -17.24 11.82
N SER A 761 39.35 -18.32 12.20
CA SER A 761 39.92 -19.67 12.01
C SER A 761 39.85 -20.09 10.53
N ASP A 762 40.60 -21.17 10.21
CA ASP A 762 40.57 -21.78 8.88
C ASP A 762 39.19 -22.32 8.47
N ASP A 763 38.26 -22.43 9.41
CA ASP A 763 36.88 -22.87 9.13
C ASP A 763 36.13 -21.94 8.18
N PHE A 764 36.56 -20.67 8.05
CA PHE A 764 35.88 -19.67 7.20
C PHE A 764 36.34 -19.71 5.72
N ARG A 765 36.76 -20.86 5.22
CA ARG A 765 37.12 -21.06 3.81
C ARG A 765 35.93 -21.49 2.98
N SER A 766 35.98 -21.22 1.68
CA SER A 766 34.96 -21.63 0.71
C SER A 766 34.67 -23.13 0.69
N THR A 767 35.65 -23.97 1.05
CA THR A 767 35.46 -25.42 1.18
C THR A 767 34.58 -25.83 2.37
N THR A 768 34.51 -24.98 3.39
CA THR A 768 33.67 -25.18 4.59
C THR A 768 32.35 -24.43 4.47
N LEU A 769 32.39 -23.21 3.95
CA LEU A 769 31.25 -22.30 3.77
C LEU A 769 31.06 -21.94 2.28
N PRO A 770 30.61 -22.88 1.44
CA PRO A 770 30.58 -22.71 -0.01
C PRO A 770 29.57 -21.66 -0.49
N TYR A 771 28.60 -21.29 0.34
CA TYR A 771 27.54 -20.34 -0.03
C TYR A 771 27.66 -18.97 0.64
N ILE A 772 28.76 -18.65 1.31
CA ILE A 772 28.94 -17.37 1.98
C ILE A 772 28.97 -16.24 0.95
N THR A 773 28.00 -15.35 1.01
CA THR A 773 27.85 -14.18 0.11
C THR A 773 28.22 -12.88 0.78
N ASN A 774 27.96 -12.75 2.08
CA ASN A 774 28.14 -11.53 2.84
C ASN A 774 28.81 -11.82 4.19
N MET A 775 29.87 -11.06 4.50
CA MET A 775 30.54 -11.12 5.80
C MET A 775 30.88 -9.72 6.29
N ASP A 776 30.45 -9.39 7.50
CA ASP A 776 30.83 -8.12 8.14
C ASP A 776 31.58 -8.36 9.45
N LEU A 777 32.84 -7.92 9.47
CA LEU A 777 33.79 -7.97 10.57
C LEU A 777 34.10 -6.60 11.15
N SER A 778 33.33 -5.57 10.79
CA SER A 778 33.60 -4.19 11.21
C SER A 778 33.50 -4.03 12.74
N TYR A 779 34.20 -3.02 13.29
CA TYR A 779 34.23 -2.75 14.73
C TYR A 779 34.72 -3.95 15.57
N ASN A 780 35.86 -4.49 15.19
CA ASN A 780 36.58 -5.56 15.89
C ASN A 780 38.05 -5.12 16.16
N CYS A 781 38.92 -6.08 16.42
CA CYS A 781 40.31 -5.85 16.80
C CYS A 781 41.30 -6.53 15.84
N PHE A 782 40.94 -6.66 14.57
CA PHE A 782 41.84 -7.30 13.59
C PHE A 782 43.06 -6.41 13.30
N THR A 783 44.25 -6.99 13.33
CA THR A 783 45.48 -6.34 12.89
C THR A 783 45.82 -6.65 11.45
N GLU A 784 45.25 -7.73 10.90
CA GLU A 784 45.34 -8.15 9.51
C GLU A 784 43.97 -8.55 8.99
N VAL A 785 43.72 -8.34 7.70
CA VAL A 785 42.46 -8.76 7.08
C VAL A 785 42.49 -10.28 6.90
N PRO A 786 41.46 -11.03 7.40
CA PRO A 786 41.38 -12.46 7.16
C PRO A 786 41.23 -12.78 5.68
N THR A 787 42.12 -13.58 5.13
CA THR A 787 42.10 -13.99 3.71
C THR A 787 41.27 -15.25 3.44
N GLN A 788 40.89 -16.01 4.49
CA GLN A 788 40.16 -17.25 4.36
C GLN A 788 38.86 -17.15 3.55
N PRO A 789 38.02 -16.08 3.72
CA PRO A 789 36.80 -15.92 2.94
C PRO A 789 37.05 -15.51 1.47
N LEU A 790 38.19 -14.90 1.17
CA LEU A 790 38.46 -14.31 -0.16
C LEU A 790 38.63 -15.36 -1.27
N ASN A 791 38.80 -16.64 -0.92
CA ASN A 791 38.83 -17.74 -1.90
C ASN A 791 37.40 -18.20 -2.34
N SER A 792 36.36 -17.55 -1.88
CA SER A 792 34.98 -17.92 -2.21
C SER A 792 34.58 -17.40 -3.60
N ALA A 793 34.04 -18.32 -4.42
CA ALA A 793 33.50 -17.97 -5.73
C ALA A 793 32.17 -17.21 -5.66
N VAL A 794 31.54 -17.09 -4.48
CA VAL A 794 30.20 -16.48 -4.30
C VAL A 794 30.18 -15.29 -3.32
N LEU A 795 31.30 -14.97 -2.68
CA LEU A 795 31.41 -13.83 -1.77
C LEU A 795 31.21 -12.53 -2.54
N ARG A 796 30.18 -11.75 -2.18
CA ARG A 796 29.79 -10.49 -2.84
C ARG A 796 30.12 -9.26 -2.03
N ALA A 797 29.94 -9.33 -0.72
CA ALA A 797 30.19 -8.20 0.17
C ALA A 797 31.07 -8.63 1.35
N PHE A 798 32.12 -7.88 1.56
CA PHE A 798 33.04 -8.07 2.67
C PHE A 798 33.37 -6.72 3.32
N ALA A 799 33.08 -6.60 4.62
CA ALA A 799 33.34 -5.39 5.39
C ALA A 799 34.24 -5.66 6.59
N ILE A 800 35.22 -4.79 6.80
CA ILE A 800 36.17 -4.84 7.94
C ILE A 800 36.55 -3.40 8.35
N ASN A 801 35.55 -2.53 8.45
CA ASN A 801 35.76 -1.16 8.87
C ASN A 801 36.10 -1.07 10.36
N HIS A 802 36.71 0.03 10.77
CA HIS A 802 36.87 0.45 12.16
C HIS A 802 37.48 -0.62 13.07
N GLN A 803 38.72 -1.04 12.75
CA GLN A 803 39.47 -1.98 13.61
C GLN A 803 40.27 -1.21 14.65
N ARG A 804 40.09 -1.57 15.94
CA ARG A 804 40.73 -0.89 17.07
C ARG A 804 41.38 -1.88 18.00
N ASP A 805 42.57 -1.54 18.52
CA ASP A 805 43.19 -2.29 19.60
C ASP A 805 42.31 -2.25 20.86
N ALA A 806 42.00 -3.40 21.44
CA ALA A 806 41.05 -3.55 22.54
C ALA A 806 41.49 -2.83 23.85
N LYS A 807 42.77 -2.44 23.97
CA LYS A 807 43.27 -1.77 25.17
C LYS A 807 43.46 -0.27 24.98
N THR A 808 43.95 0.11 23.78
CA THR A 808 44.37 1.50 23.50
C THR A 808 43.38 2.28 22.67
N ASP A 809 42.34 1.61 22.11
CA ASP A 809 41.39 2.15 21.17
C ASP A 809 42.02 2.79 19.90
N GLN A 810 43.29 2.49 19.64
CA GLN A 810 43.97 2.99 18.46
C GLN A 810 43.71 2.10 17.24
N ARG A 811 43.75 2.69 16.05
CA ARG A 811 43.63 1.96 14.79
C ARG A 811 44.72 0.91 14.68
N CYS A 812 44.32 -0.35 14.51
CA CYS A 812 45.27 -1.47 14.52
C CYS A 812 45.42 -2.18 13.15
N LEU A 813 44.46 -2.04 12.24
CA LEU A 813 44.52 -2.61 10.89
C LEU A 813 45.30 -1.68 9.96
N ARG A 814 46.47 -2.14 9.43
CA ARG A 814 47.41 -1.30 8.69
C ARG A 814 47.71 -1.80 7.28
N THR A 815 47.43 -3.03 6.98
CA THR A 815 47.83 -3.68 5.73
C THR A 815 46.62 -3.96 4.86
N TRP A 816 46.78 -3.66 3.56
CA TRP A 816 45.81 -4.08 2.54
C TRP A 816 45.94 -5.60 2.34
N PRO A 817 44.84 -6.37 2.27
CA PRO A 817 44.90 -7.82 2.08
C PRO A 817 45.22 -8.17 0.63
N ALA A 818 46.00 -9.19 0.40
CA ALA A 818 46.16 -9.78 -0.92
C ALA A 818 44.87 -10.58 -1.28
N GLY A 819 44.44 -10.50 -2.53
CA GLY A 819 43.34 -11.31 -3.07
C GLY A 819 41.98 -10.64 -3.13
N ILE A 820 41.86 -9.38 -2.76
CA ILE A 820 40.61 -8.62 -2.91
C ILE A 820 40.23 -8.53 -4.38
N THR A 821 41.14 -8.13 -5.22
CA THR A 821 40.91 -7.97 -6.66
C THR A 821 40.81 -9.25 -7.44
N THR A 822 41.26 -10.37 -6.86
CA THR A 822 41.17 -11.71 -7.45
C THR A 822 39.99 -12.54 -6.90
N CYS A 823 39.26 -12.05 -5.89
CA CYS A 823 38.00 -12.67 -5.41
C CYS A 823 36.92 -12.52 -6.47
N PRO A 824 36.50 -13.64 -7.13
CA PRO A 824 35.84 -13.53 -8.45
C PRO A 824 34.46 -12.87 -8.43
N SER A 825 33.77 -12.89 -7.31
CA SER A 825 32.40 -12.37 -7.17
C SER A 825 32.26 -11.18 -6.21
N LEU A 826 33.41 -10.69 -5.68
CA LEU A 826 33.38 -9.60 -4.70
C LEU A 826 33.08 -8.27 -5.38
N ILE A 827 31.87 -7.78 -5.16
CA ILE A 827 31.41 -6.50 -5.73
C ILE A 827 31.49 -5.33 -4.74
N GLN A 828 31.58 -5.63 -3.45
CA GLN A 828 31.65 -4.62 -2.38
C GLN A 828 32.72 -4.99 -1.36
N PHE A 829 33.68 -4.07 -1.18
CA PHE A 829 34.67 -4.16 -0.12
C PHE A 829 34.72 -2.88 0.71
N GLN A 830 34.66 -3.03 2.03
CA GLN A 830 34.68 -1.91 2.96
C GLN A 830 35.79 -2.10 3.99
N ILE A 831 36.76 -1.18 3.98
CA ILE A 831 37.92 -1.15 4.86
C ILE A 831 38.12 0.25 5.47
N GLY A 832 37.08 1.05 5.51
CA GLY A 832 37.12 2.43 6.04
C GLY A 832 37.45 2.49 7.53
N SER A 833 37.78 3.67 8.02
CA SER A 833 38.09 3.97 9.43
C SER A 833 39.22 3.10 10.02
N ASN A 834 40.26 2.78 9.25
CA ASN A 834 41.43 2.02 9.66
C ASN A 834 42.73 2.85 9.52
N ASP A 835 43.90 2.24 9.57
CA ASP A 835 45.21 2.86 9.32
C ASP A 835 45.92 2.18 8.13
N ILE A 836 45.15 1.86 7.08
CA ILE A 836 45.70 1.29 5.85
C ILE A 836 46.69 2.31 5.23
N ARG A 837 47.89 1.84 4.84
CA ARG A 837 48.99 2.74 4.41
C ARG A 837 49.22 2.67 2.92
N LYS A 838 49.29 1.48 2.34
CA LYS A 838 49.61 1.29 0.92
C LYS A 838 48.76 0.19 0.32
N VAL A 839 48.18 0.48 -0.84
CA VAL A 839 47.49 -0.51 -1.66
C VAL A 839 48.36 -0.87 -2.83
N GLU A 840 48.90 -2.10 -2.85
CA GLU A 840 49.79 -2.58 -3.90
C GLU A 840 49.09 -3.37 -5.01
N GLU A 841 47.83 -3.81 -4.75
CA GLU A 841 46.99 -4.49 -5.75
C GLU A 841 46.47 -3.50 -6.79
N THR A 842 46.45 -3.93 -8.05
CA THR A 842 45.71 -3.19 -9.11
C THR A 842 44.23 -3.44 -8.97
N LEU A 843 43.47 -2.37 -8.79
CA LEU A 843 41.99 -2.47 -8.66
C LEU A 843 41.38 -2.98 -9.97
N THR A 844 40.26 -3.68 -9.84
CA THR A 844 39.53 -4.25 -10.97
C THR A 844 38.10 -3.75 -11.00
N SER A 845 37.47 -3.67 -12.16
CA SER A 845 36.16 -3.09 -12.38
C SER A 845 35.00 -3.94 -11.84
N HIS A 846 35.22 -5.22 -11.48
CA HIS A 846 34.18 -6.03 -10.88
C HIS A 846 33.87 -5.65 -9.42
N LEU A 847 34.79 -4.95 -8.76
CA LEU A 847 34.60 -4.40 -7.43
C LEU A 847 33.86 -3.06 -7.54
N TYR A 848 32.55 -3.08 -7.64
CA TYR A 848 31.71 -1.88 -7.88
C TYR A 848 31.71 -0.86 -6.74
N ILE A 849 31.92 -1.32 -5.50
CA ILE A 849 31.87 -0.49 -4.28
C ILE A 849 33.12 -0.71 -3.47
N LEU A 850 33.93 0.34 -3.33
CA LEU A 850 35.10 0.34 -2.48
C LEU A 850 35.00 1.50 -1.47
N ASN A 851 35.00 1.19 -0.18
CA ASN A 851 35.07 2.18 0.88
C ASN A 851 36.44 2.14 1.58
N ILE A 852 37.20 3.20 1.38
CA ILE A 852 38.50 3.44 2.02
C ILE A 852 38.50 4.73 2.87
N ALA A 853 37.35 5.35 3.05
CA ALA A 853 37.24 6.59 3.83
C ALA A 853 37.79 6.43 5.25
N ASP A 854 38.24 7.51 5.85
CA ASP A 854 38.86 7.59 7.17
C ASP A 854 40.06 6.62 7.37
N ASN A 855 40.91 6.50 6.31
CA ASN A 855 42.25 5.92 6.39
C ASN A 855 43.25 7.06 6.12
N PRO A 856 43.72 7.78 7.14
CA PRO A 856 44.45 9.04 6.94
C PRO A 856 45.82 8.89 6.25
N ASN A 857 46.42 7.68 6.31
CA ASN A 857 47.73 7.40 5.78
C ASN A 857 47.70 6.54 4.50
N ILE A 858 46.53 6.36 3.88
CA ILE A 858 46.41 5.50 2.71
C ILE A 858 47.00 6.13 1.47
N SER A 859 47.71 5.31 0.68
CA SER A 859 48.17 5.64 -0.67
C SER A 859 47.65 4.56 -1.63
N ILE A 860 46.88 4.95 -2.63
CA ILE A 860 46.21 4.05 -3.57
C ILE A 860 46.25 4.58 -4.99
N ASP A 861 46.47 3.68 -5.96
CA ASP A 861 46.40 3.98 -7.39
C ASP A 861 45.09 3.43 -7.95
N VAL A 862 44.23 4.33 -8.46
CA VAL A 862 42.93 4.01 -9.03
C VAL A 862 42.87 4.15 -10.57
N THR A 863 44.02 4.24 -11.23
CA THR A 863 44.15 4.44 -12.70
C THR A 863 43.31 3.37 -13.46
N SER A 864 43.39 2.14 -13.05
CA SER A 864 42.69 1.00 -13.70
C SER A 864 41.18 1.10 -13.66
N VAL A 865 40.61 1.74 -12.62
CA VAL A 865 39.15 1.88 -12.42
C VAL A 865 38.65 3.30 -12.70
N CYS A 866 39.53 4.23 -12.99
CA CYS A 866 39.14 5.62 -13.26
C CYS A 866 38.12 5.80 -14.38
N PRO A 867 38.11 5.05 -15.50
CA PRO A 867 37.07 5.14 -16.51
C PRO A 867 35.69 4.76 -15.95
N TYR A 868 35.61 3.81 -15.05
CA TYR A 868 34.37 3.36 -14.42
C TYR A 868 33.89 4.31 -13.33
N ILE A 869 34.80 4.98 -12.60
CA ILE A 869 34.46 6.05 -11.65
C ILE A 869 33.84 7.23 -12.43
N LYS A 870 34.45 7.65 -13.55
CA LYS A 870 33.94 8.73 -14.43
C LYS A 870 32.55 8.40 -15.00
N ALA A 871 32.30 7.14 -15.28
CA ALA A 871 31.01 6.66 -15.79
C ALA A 871 29.95 6.42 -14.71
N GLY A 872 30.26 6.62 -13.42
CA GLY A 872 29.35 6.31 -12.30
C GLY A 872 29.12 4.82 -12.08
N LEU A 873 29.95 3.95 -12.65
CA LEU A 873 29.86 2.49 -12.55
C LEU A 873 30.75 1.89 -11.45
N TYR A 874 31.55 2.71 -10.80
CA TYR A 874 32.40 2.36 -9.69
C TYR A 874 32.30 3.40 -8.59
N MET A 875 31.83 3.00 -7.41
CA MET A 875 31.66 3.89 -6.26
C MET A 875 32.87 3.80 -5.35
N LEU A 876 33.66 4.85 -5.30
CA LEU A 876 34.78 4.98 -4.36
C LEU A 876 34.39 5.96 -3.25
N PHE A 877 34.38 5.48 -2.00
CA PHE A 877 34.19 6.29 -0.81
C PHE A 877 35.56 6.61 -0.20
N TYR A 878 35.89 7.87 -0.14
CA TYR A 878 37.22 8.37 0.29
C TYR A 878 37.15 9.77 0.91
N ASP A 879 38.23 10.24 1.52
CA ASP A 879 38.35 11.60 2.07
C ASP A 879 39.36 12.40 1.25
N LYS A 880 39.11 13.73 1.14
CA LYS A 880 39.93 14.65 0.34
C LYS A 880 41.42 14.71 0.72
N ASN A 881 41.79 14.34 1.94
CA ASN A 881 43.16 14.33 2.47
C ASN A 881 43.90 13.01 2.24
N GLN A 882 43.31 12.06 1.54
CA GLN A 882 43.93 10.76 1.23
C GLN A 882 44.78 10.87 -0.06
N ASP A 883 45.89 10.12 -0.12
CA ASP A 883 46.75 10.05 -1.34
C ASP A 883 46.15 9.08 -2.36
N ILE A 884 45.20 9.59 -3.17
CA ILE A 884 44.53 8.84 -4.24
C ILE A 884 45.07 9.32 -5.58
N ARG A 885 45.68 8.43 -6.34
CA ARG A 885 46.35 8.74 -7.60
C ARG A 885 45.66 8.07 -8.79
N GLY A 886 45.85 8.69 -9.97
CA GLY A 886 45.47 8.08 -11.25
C GLY A 886 44.03 8.32 -11.72
N CYS A 887 43.31 9.30 -11.11
CA CYS A 887 41.99 9.67 -11.60
C CYS A 887 41.69 11.15 -11.32
N ASP A 888 41.68 11.96 -12.37
CA ASP A 888 41.40 13.41 -12.35
C ASP A 888 39.93 13.72 -12.02
N ALA A 889 39.03 12.75 -12.14
CA ALA A 889 37.63 12.91 -11.77
C ALA A 889 37.41 13.02 -10.25
N LEU A 890 38.37 12.60 -9.43
CA LEU A 890 38.30 12.67 -7.97
C LEU A 890 38.78 14.01 -7.42
N ASP A 891 39.39 14.86 -8.27
CA ASP A 891 39.88 16.20 -7.91
C ASP A 891 38.79 17.27 -8.01
N LEU A 892 37.63 16.95 -8.55
CA LEU A 892 36.51 17.86 -8.80
C LEU A 892 35.46 17.73 -7.74
N GLU A 893 35.45 18.67 -6.82
CA GLU A 893 34.27 19.15 -6.07
C GLU A 893 33.42 18.10 -5.31
N ASN A 894 33.61 18.05 -3.96
CA ASN A 894 32.43 18.27 -3.13
C ASN A 894 32.85 18.66 -1.68
#